data_9e96b8ebb1cdaf864be015f4c23235e6
#
_entry.id   9e96b8ebb1cdaf864be015f4c23235e6
#
_cell.length_a   1.000
_cell.length_b   1.000
_cell.length_c   1.000
_cell.angle_alpha   90.00
_cell.angle_beta   90.00
_cell.angle_gamma   90.00
#
_symmetry.space_group_name_H-M   'P 1'
#
loop_
_entity.id
_entity.type
_entity.pdbx_description
1 polymer ?
#
loop_
_entity_poly.entity_id
_entity_poly.type
_entity_poly.pdbx_seq_one_letter_code
_entity_poly.pdbx_strand_id
1 'polypeptide(L)'
;VCDLKPVYRALGGWRLKTLSFPAVTGKYSRLNLHDWWEKNDSSPEMQLARVVLQSTAKLDEYEEKVGFYPEYIDKDQTPPYSAKESIDASRILNISDKMDKDGILRWEVPEGDWMVMRFAYVPTGASIKHGRRNLMGRECDKLSAAAAELQWKNYVGVILDSLKVSGNYNLAGMVMDSHEAGSQNWTNNFIEEFTRRQGYDPTLYLPAMMGYIINDVQTSNDFLFDVRRNIADMISDNYFGTFERLCKENGLTLTAQAIGNALCIPADPIQAKSKVAKPQGEFWPIQPDGMYDIKECSSSAHLYNKYIASAEAYTDAKYSHSAADLKTLADYAFAWGINEFVICASAYQPWLNRYPGNTGGGRHYCLNRNNTWWEYSAPFWDYQARIAYVMRKGKPAIDLCVYLGGNAPVKILTYKLPDIPGGYDFDAFTSDALLTRMSVRNNRVMLPDGTGYNMMVLPRDGDITLDALRKIAGMVKQGIRVYGPKPGAHFDSNRDTGKQAEYTRLADELWGENPASQGFNQVGKGVVYWGMPLAEAIEKASIIPDISMQTGNTKDNMIYFAHRKLADADLYFMANRKDLPEETTFTFPVNRKFAELWNPVTGERYSLTGRKSKDGSTSVDLCMAPREAFFVVFTDKQEKLPAMKWYQPTNRSETIKGSWEVYFDPVWGGPGKVVFDELYDWTSSTDPRIKYYSGTAVYKKTIQCNPSNDRIYLDLGNPGLIARVFVNSQEAGVVWCSPWNLDITKYLTHGENKLEIHVANSLMNRMIYDASLPEEKRVTYAYPAIVSEGDPLVASGLKEVKIVRESRD
;
A
#
# COMPACT_ATOMS: atom_id res chain seq x y z
N VAL A 1 -4.24 36.56 -5.49
CA VAL A 1 -3.26 35.65 -4.88
C VAL A 1 -3.60 34.27 -5.41
N CYS A 2 -2.66 33.64 -6.10
CA CYS A 2 -2.78 32.27 -6.57
C CYS A 2 -1.88 31.41 -5.71
N ASP A 3 -2.43 30.34 -5.14
CA ASP A 3 -1.64 29.38 -4.37
C ASP A 3 -1.03 28.36 -5.33
N LEU A 4 0.28 28.31 -5.39
CA LEU A 4 0.99 27.21 -6.04
C LEU A 4 0.84 25.97 -5.17
N LYS A 5 0.08 24.97 -5.66
CA LYS A 5 0.08 23.66 -4.98
C LYS A 5 1.49 23.09 -4.91
N PRO A 6 1.84 22.35 -3.84
CA PRO A 6 3.15 21.72 -3.73
C PRO A 6 3.46 20.90 -4.97
N VAL A 7 4.51 21.27 -5.67
CA VAL A 7 4.94 20.51 -6.86
C VAL A 7 5.69 19.28 -6.37
N TYR A 8 5.02 18.12 -6.32
CA TYR A 8 5.68 16.86 -6.04
C TYR A 8 6.80 16.61 -7.04
N ARG A 9 7.95 16.20 -6.55
CA ARG A 9 9.17 15.95 -7.31
C ARG A 9 8.89 14.97 -8.45
N ALA A 10 8.72 15.47 -9.68
CA ALA A 10 8.89 14.61 -10.83
C ALA A 10 10.37 14.21 -10.90
N LEU A 11 10.60 12.97 -11.22
CA LEU A 11 11.93 12.42 -11.42
C LEU A 11 12.66 13.21 -12.52
N GLY A 12 13.43 14.21 -12.08
CA GLY A 12 14.39 14.99 -12.87
C GLY A 12 13.79 15.86 -13.99
N GLY A 13 13.79 17.16 -13.80
CA GLY A 13 13.54 18.13 -14.87
C GLY A 13 12.77 19.38 -14.44
N TRP A 14 12.82 20.39 -15.31
CA TRP A 14 12.05 21.62 -15.20
C TRP A 14 10.57 21.31 -15.42
N ARG A 15 9.70 21.90 -14.61
CA ARG A 15 8.25 21.82 -14.80
C ARG A 15 7.72 23.11 -15.36
N LEU A 16 6.78 22.99 -16.31
CA LEU A 16 5.91 24.08 -16.73
C LEU A 16 4.68 24.06 -15.84
N LYS A 17 4.29 25.21 -15.30
CA LYS A 17 3.07 25.40 -14.53
C LYS A 17 2.37 26.63 -15.01
N THR A 18 1.13 26.50 -15.44
CA THR A 18 0.28 27.62 -15.81
C THR A 18 -0.71 27.89 -14.69
N LEU A 19 -0.74 29.12 -14.24
CA LEU A 19 -1.74 29.64 -13.32
C LEU A 19 -2.57 30.68 -14.02
N SER A 20 -3.86 30.45 -14.09
CA SER A 20 -4.81 31.40 -14.65
C SER A 20 -5.38 32.29 -13.54
N PHE A 21 -5.50 33.58 -13.82
CA PHE A 21 -6.05 34.55 -12.88
C PHE A 21 -6.90 35.57 -13.64
N PRO A 22 -7.85 36.27 -12.97
CA PRO A 22 -8.70 37.28 -13.63
C PRO A 22 -7.88 38.34 -14.35
N ALA A 23 -8.35 38.78 -15.51
CA ALA A 23 -7.67 39.78 -16.33
C ALA A 23 -7.41 41.06 -15.52
N VAL A 24 -6.17 41.51 -15.51
CA VAL A 24 -5.73 42.76 -14.84
C VAL A 24 -5.04 43.67 -15.83
N THR A 25 -5.33 44.96 -15.75
CA THR A 25 -4.64 46.00 -16.53
C THR A 25 -3.61 46.70 -15.64
N GLY A 26 -2.36 46.68 -16.05
CA GLY A 26 -1.29 47.30 -15.28
C GLY A 26 -0.06 47.60 -16.13
N LYS A 27 0.63 48.68 -15.80
CA LYS A 27 1.89 49.06 -16.46
C LYS A 27 3.06 48.18 -16.03
N TYR A 28 2.96 47.63 -14.81
CA TYR A 28 3.98 46.78 -14.19
C TYR A 28 3.30 45.61 -13.47
N SER A 29 3.91 44.47 -13.50
CA SER A 29 3.51 43.27 -12.73
C SER A 29 4.63 42.88 -11.79
N ARG A 30 4.27 42.37 -10.62
CA ARG A 30 5.20 41.87 -9.62
C ARG A 30 4.79 40.48 -9.20
N LEU A 31 5.70 39.53 -9.33
CA LEU A 31 5.56 38.19 -8.77
C LEU A 31 6.16 38.18 -7.34
N ASN A 32 5.32 37.89 -6.37
CA ASN A 32 5.78 37.62 -5.00
C ASN A 32 5.60 36.11 -4.72
N LEU A 33 6.65 35.48 -4.28
CA LEU A 33 6.63 34.08 -3.84
C LEU A 33 6.68 34.07 -2.32
N HIS A 34 5.71 33.42 -1.67
CA HIS A 34 5.60 33.31 -0.22
C HIS A 34 5.49 31.83 0.17
N ASP A 35 5.83 31.51 1.40
CA ASP A 35 5.57 30.22 2.03
C ASP A 35 6.14 29.01 1.28
N TRP A 36 7.28 29.19 0.64
CA TRP A 36 7.98 28.08 0.02
C TRP A 36 8.86 27.37 1.05
N TRP A 37 8.92 26.06 0.99
CA TRP A 37 9.69 25.24 1.91
C TRP A 37 10.32 24.04 1.17
N GLU A 38 11.48 23.63 1.64
CA GLU A 38 12.14 22.42 1.17
C GLU A 38 12.14 21.37 2.28
N LYS A 39 11.93 20.12 1.90
CA LYS A 39 11.83 19.01 2.84
C LYS A 39 13.11 18.74 3.63
N ASN A 40 14.26 19.23 3.13
CA ASN A 40 15.58 19.10 3.76
C ASN A 40 16.22 20.48 3.87
N ASP A 41 16.21 21.01 5.06
CA ASP A 41 16.47 22.39 5.47
C ASP A 41 17.94 22.87 5.39
N SER A 42 18.71 22.45 4.39
CA SER A 42 20.13 22.88 4.33
C SER A 42 20.42 24.09 3.46
N SER A 43 19.57 24.47 2.54
CA SER A 43 19.58 25.74 1.77
C SER A 43 18.37 25.78 0.85
N PRO A 44 17.33 26.50 1.21
CA PRO A 44 16.16 26.59 0.36
C PRO A 44 16.45 27.48 -0.86
N GLU A 45 16.71 26.88 -2.01
CA GLU A 45 16.82 27.58 -3.28
C GLU A 45 15.67 27.21 -4.21
N MET A 46 14.82 28.20 -4.55
CA MET A 46 13.87 28.05 -5.62
C MET A 46 14.51 28.47 -6.95
N GLN A 47 14.55 27.58 -7.92
CA GLN A 47 15.06 27.84 -9.25
C GLN A 47 13.91 28.10 -10.22
N LEU A 48 13.82 29.31 -10.75
CA LEU A 48 12.89 29.69 -11.82
C LEU A 48 13.66 29.86 -13.12
N ALA A 49 13.36 29.01 -14.11
CA ALA A 49 13.99 29.14 -15.41
C ALA A 49 13.39 30.30 -16.23
N ARG A 50 12.08 30.49 -16.14
CA ARG A 50 11.35 31.52 -16.89
C ARG A 50 10.00 31.80 -16.24
N VAL A 51 9.61 33.08 -16.26
CA VAL A 51 8.24 33.54 -15.97
C VAL A 51 7.70 34.25 -17.19
N VAL A 52 6.50 33.87 -17.62
CA VAL A 52 5.83 34.47 -18.78
C VAL A 52 4.44 34.93 -18.36
N LEU A 53 4.11 36.17 -18.61
CA LEU A 53 2.74 36.68 -18.52
C LEU A 53 2.12 36.67 -19.90
N GLN A 54 0.91 36.15 -20.02
CA GLN A 54 0.16 36.09 -21.27
C GLN A 54 -1.16 36.81 -21.10
N SER A 55 -1.58 37.50 -22.16
CA SER A 55 -2.89 38.19 -22.22
C SER A 55 -4.01 37.30 -22.72
N THR A 56 -3.68 36.12 -23.29
CA THR A 56 -4.68 35.17 -23.79
C THR A 56 -5.12 34.28 -22.63
N ALA A 57 -6.44 34.12 -22.47
CA ALA A 57 -6.97 33.18 -21.47
C ALA A 57 -6.50 31.75 -21.74
N LYS A 58 -6.14 31.05 -20.70
CA LYS A 58 -5.72 29.66 -20.73
C LYS A 58 -6.52 28.87 -19.69
N LEU A 59 -6.72 27.59 -19.97
CA LEU A 59 -7.20 26.65 -18.96
C LEU A 59 -6.22 26.63 -17.79
N ASP A 60 -6.75 26.71 -16.60
CA ASP A 60 -5.94 26.60 -15.39
C ASP A 60 -5.37 25.19 -15.27
N GLU A 61 -4.09 25.08 -14.86
CA GLU A 61 -3.40 23.81 -14.67
C GLU A 61 -3.54 22.82 -15.84
N TYR A 62 -3.53 23.32 -17.08
CA TYR A 62 -3.74 22.45 -18.25
C TYR A 62 -2.66 21.36 -18.39
N GLU A 63 -1.46 21.61 -17.91
CA GLU A 63 -0.34 20.66 -17.97
C GLU A 63 -0.65 19.38 -17.18
N GLU A 64 -1.28 19.52 -16.04
CA GLU A 64 -1.77 18.39 -15.23
C GLU A 64 -2.94 17.71 -15.92
N LYS A 65 -3.89 18.51 -16.42
CA LYS A 65 -5.08 18.01 -17.10
C LYS A 65 -4.79 17.23 -18.37
N VAL A 66 -3.69 17.54 -19.06
CA VAL A 66 -3.25 16.83 -20.26
C VAL A 66 -2.33 15.65 -19.97
N GLY A 67 -1.96 15.44 -18.71
CA GLY A 67 -1.12 14.34 -18.28
C GLY A 67 0.39 14.52 -18.49
N PHE A 68 0.90 15.75 -18.60
CA PHE A 68 2.35 16.00 -18.57
C PHE A 68 2.90 15.78 -17.15
N TYR A 69 2.15 16.27 -16.16
CA TYR A 69 2.47 16.13 -14.74
C TYR A 69 1.19 15.82 -13.97
N PRO A 70 0.68 14.60 -14.03
CA PRO A 70 -0.62 14.30 -13.47
C PRO A 70 -0.59 14.44 -11.96
N GLU A 71 -1.21 15.49 -11.49
CA GLU A 71 -1.63 15.66 -10.11
C GLU A 71 -3.14 15.41 -10.01
N TYR A 72 -3.64 15.23 -8.79
CA TYR A 72 -5.07 15.08 -8.58
C TYR A 72 -5.73 16.45 -8.78
N ILE A 73 -6.57 16.56 -9.80
CA ILE A 73 -7.28 17.78 -10.15
C ILE A 73 -8.59 17.80 -9.36
N ASP A 74 -8.63 18.60 -8.31
CA ASP A 74 -9.81 18.67 -7.45
C ASP A 74 -10.90 19.56 -8.03
N LYS A 75 -10.55 20.74 -8.55
CA LYS A 75 -11.49 21.72 -9.16
C LYS A 75 -10.77 22.55 -10.21
N ASP A 76 -11.47 22.82 -11.30
CA ASP A 76 -11.03 23.81 -12.26
C ASP A 76 -11.17 25.23 -11.66
N GLN A 77 -10.11 26.02 -11.73
CA GLN A 77 -10.07 27.39 -11.25
C GLN A 77 -9.88 28.38 -12.40
N THR A 78 -10.16 27.97 -13.63
CA THR A 78 -10.09 28.88 -14.79
C THR A 78 -11.01 30.09 -14.55
N PRO A 79 -10.44 31.30 -14.50
CA PRO A 79 -11.23 32.49 -14.19
C PRO A 79 -12.17 32.88 -15.37
N PRO A 80 -13.14 33.75 -15.12
CA PRO A 80 -13.98 34.32 -16.20
C PRO A 80 -13.14 34.90 -17.34
N TYR A 81 -13.52 34.60 -18.55
CA TYR A 81 -12.86 35.04 -19.80
C TYR A 81 -13.86 35.62 -20.76
N SER A 82 -13.35 36.36 -21.74
CA SER A 82 -14.15 36.91 -22.83
C SER A 82 -14.43 35.84 -23.89
N ALA A 83 -15.62 35.86 -24.50
CA ALA A 83 -15.93 34.96 -25.61
C ALA A 83 -14.98 35.10 -26.82
N LYS A 84 -14.24 36.20 -26.92
CA LYS A 84 -13.21 36.41 -27.97
C LYS A 84 -11.91 35.61 -27.67
N GLU A 85 -11.76 35.12 -26.44
CA GLU A 85 -10.57 34.35 -25.99
C GLU A 85 -10.80 32.86 -26.13
N SER A 86 -12.01 32.40 -26.43
CA SER A 86 -12.30 31.01 -26.81
C SER A 86 -12.27 30.86 -28.34
N ILE A 87 -11.91 29.65 -28.75
CA ILE A 87 -11.86 29.21 -30.14
C ILE A 87 -13.11 28.39 -30.42
N ASP A 88 -13.94 28.85 -31.38
CA ASP A 88 -15.08 28.06 -31.87
C ASP A 88 -14.54 26.82 -32.63
N ALA A 89 -14.89 25.60 -32.19
CA ALA A 89 -14.46 24.37 -32.83
C ALA A 89 -14.83 24.29 -34.32
N SER A 90 -15.94 24.90 -34.74
CA SER A 90 -16.35 24.95 -36.15
C SER A 90 -15.39 25.77 -37.04
N ARG A 91 -14.56 26.61 -36.45
CA ARG A 91 -13.54 27.42 -37.13
C ARG A 91 -12.16 26.76 -37.15
N ILE A 92 -12.01 25.56 -36.56
CA ILE A 92 -10.77 24.82 -36.58
C ILE A 92 -10.72 23.92 -37.82
N LEU A 93 -9.70 24.10 -38.62
CA LEU A 93 -9.48 23.29 -39.83
C LEU A 93 -8.31 22.31 -39.60
N ASN A 94 -8.58 21.03 -39.78
CA ASN A 94 -7.49 20.03 -39.85
C ASN A 94 -6.89 20.08 -41.26
N ILE A 95 -5.65 20.54 -41.33
CA ILE A 95 -4.90 20.66 -42.59
C ILE A 95 -3.67 19.71 -42.58
N SER A 96 -3.68 18.64 -41.79
CA SER A 96 -2.58 17.69 -41.70
C SER A 96 -2.27 17.01 -43.03
N ASP A 97 -3.26 16.82 -43.91
CA ASP A 97 -3.13 16.28 -45.26
C ASP A 97 -2.40 17.22 -46.23
N LYS A 98 -2.24 18.50 -45.88
CA LYS A 98 -1.50 19.50 -46.66
C LYS A 98 -0.03 19.57 -46.31
N MET A 99 0.41 18.85 -45.30
CA MET A 99 1.79 18.77 -44.84
C MET A 99 2.46 17.55 -45.48
N ASP A 100 3.58 17.78 -46.17
CA ASP A 100 4.34 16.69 -46.76
C ASP A 100 5.22 15.94 -45.75
N LYS A 101 5.86 14.83 -46.17
CA LYS A 101 6.73 13.98 -45.33
C LYS A 101 7.93 14.71 -44.70
N ASP A 102 8.33 15.84 -45.29
CA ASP A 102 9.44 16.67 -44.83
C ASP A 102 8.94 17.76 -43.85
N GLY A 103 7.62 17.74 -43.51
CA GLY A 103 6.97 18.67 -42.61
C GLY A 103 6.70 20.04 -43.18
N ILE A 104 6.71 20.20 -44.53
CA ILE A 104 6.44 21.42 -45.22
C ILE A 104 4.92 21.51 -45.52
N LEU A 105 4.27 22.54 -44.97
CA LEU A 105 2.86 22.81 -45.18
C LEU A 105 2.67 23.64 -46.51
N ARG A 106 1.82 23.14 -47.41
CA ARG A 106 1.39 23.83 -48.62
C ARG A 106 -0.13 23.94 -48.58
N TRP A 107 -0.60 25.13 -48.27
CA TRP A 107 -2.03 25.39 -48.06
C TRP A 107 -2.42 26.75 -48.69
N GLU A 108 -3.49 26.74 -49.44
CA GLU A 108 -4.10 27.97 -49.91
C GLU A 108 -4.93 28.55 -48.76
N VAL A 109 -4.45 29.65 -48.21
CA VAL A 109 -5.04 30.29 -47.02
C VAL A 109 -6.34 30.96 -47.40
N PRO A 110 -7.49 30.57 -46.81
CA PRO A 110 -8.74 31.31 -47.01
C PRO A 110 -8.64 32.76 -46.51
N GLU A 111 -9.54 33.64 -46.98
CA GLU A 111 -9.62 35.01 -46.47
C GLU A 111 -9.86 35.05 -44.95
N GLY A 112 -9.12 35.87 -44.21
CA GLY A 112 -9.20 36.10 -42.79
C GLY A 112 -7.85 35.96 -42.06
N ASP A 113 -7.90 36.14 -40.76
CA ASP A 113 -6.71 35.97 -39.85
C ASP A 113 -6.62 34.53 -39.35
N TRP A 114 -5.53 33.86 -39.67
CA TRP A 114 -5.33 32.47 -39.34
C TRP A 114 -4.13 32.28 -38.42
N MET A 115 -4.28 31.39 -37.42
CA MET A 115 -3.22 30.85 -36.62
C MET A 115 -2.98 29.41 -37.04
N VAL A 116 -1.76 29.06 -37.43
CA VAL A 116 -1.38 27.68 -37.74
C VAL A 116 -0.72 27.07 -36.48
N MET A 117 -1.31 26.00 -35.98
CA MET A 117 -0.75 25.21 -34.85
C MET A 117 -0.18 23.89 -35.38
N ARG A 118 1.08 23.64 -35.14
CA ARG A 118 1.72 22.36 -35.44
C ARG A 118 1.88 21.57 -34.18
N PHE A 119 1.20 20.42 -34.06
CA PHE A 119 1.37 19.49 -33.01
C PHE A 119 2.41 18.43 -33.38
N ALA A 120 3.29 18.11 -32.47
CA ALA A 120 4.28 17.07 -32.62
C ALA A 120 4.44 16.36 -31.26
N TYR A 121 4.80 15.11 -31.31
CA TYR A 121 5.17 14.38 -30.12
C TYR A 121 6.62 13.89 -30.23
N VAL A 122 7.26 13.75 -29.08
CA VAL A 122 8.65 13.33 -28.98
C VAL A 122 8.77 12.26 -27.89
N PRO A 123 9.80 11.42 -27.93
CA PRO A 123 10.08 10.49 -26.83
C PRO A 123 10.21 11.27 -25.51
N THR A 124 9.66 10.70 -24.42
CA THR A 124 9.77 11.29 -23.09
C THR A 124 11.22 11.42 -22.60
N GLY A 125 12.14 10.68 -23.20
CA GLY A 125 13.54 10.62 -22.76
C GLY A 125 13.76 9.73 -21.53
N ALA A 126 12.70 9.18 -20.97
CA ALA A 126 12.81 8.29 -19.81
C ALA A 126 13.66 7.06 -20.13
N SER A 127 14.50 6.68 -19.18
CA SER A 127 15.37 5.51 -19.25
C SER A 127 14.97 4.50 -18.17
N ILE A 128 15.27 3.24 -18.42
CA ILE A 128 15.08 2.17 -17.43
C ILE A 128 15.87 2.55 -16.16
N LYS A 129 15.20 2.44 -15.01
CA LYS A 129 15.85 2.65 -13.72
C LYS A 129 16.77 1.48 -13.33
N HIS A 130 17.71 1.78 -12.44
CA HIS A 130 18.61 0.81 -11.80
C HIS A 130 19.52 -0.02 -12.74
N GLY A 131 19.53 0.29 -14.02
CA GLY A 131 20.50 -0.28 -14.97
C GLY A 131 21.89 0.36 -14.83
N ARG A 132 22.96 -0.35 -15.25
CA ARG A 132 24.25 0.30 -15.42
C ARG A 132 24.16 1.34 -16.52
N ARG A 133 24.82 2.50 -16.34
CA ARG A 133 24.75 3.65 -17.26
C ARG A 133 24.94 3.26 -18.75
N ASN A 134 25.84 2.35 -19.03
CA ASN A 134 26.13 1.88 -20.39
C ASN A 134 25.14 0.82 -20.93
N LEU A 135 24.23 0.34 -20.09
CA LEU A 135 23.19 -0.63 -20.44
C LEU A 135 21.77 -0.07 -20.29
N MET A 136 21.65 1.20 -19.91
CA MET A 136 20.35 1.85 -19.76
C MET A 136 19.77 2.15 -21.14
N GLY A 137 18.72 1.42 -21.51
CA GLY A 137 17.87 1.71 -22.67
C GLY A 137 16.79 2.74 -22.34
N ARG A 138 16.04 3.12 -23.36
CA ARG A 138 14.82 3.92 -23.19
C ARG A 138 13.69 3.03 -22.67
N GLU A 139 12.79 3.65 -21.91
CA GLU A 139 11.55 3.00 -21.52
C GLU A 139 10.68 2.61 -22.70
N CYS A 140 9.94 1.52 -22.55
CA CYS A 140 8.95 1.06 -23.49
C CYS A 140 7.77 2.03 -23.57
N ASP A 141 7.23 2.24 -24.75
CA ASP A 141 5.96 2.96 -24.94
C ASP A 141 4.80 2.16 -24.33
N LYS A 142 4.33 2.60 -23.16
CA LYS A 142 3.29 1.91 -22.39
C LYS A 142 1.87 2.11 -22.93
N LEU A 143 1.68 3.00 -23.89
CA LEU A 143 0.40 3.18 -24.59
C LEU A 143 0.27 2.27 -25.81
N SER A 144 1.36 1.58 -26.23
CA SER A 144 1.42 0.78 -27.46
C SER A 144 1.54 -0.71 -27.15
N ALA A 145 0.53 -1.50 -27.52
CA ALA A 145 0.61 -2.96 -27.45
C ALA A 145 1.76 -3.53 -28.32
N ALA A 146 2.00 -2.95 -29.49
CA ALA A 146 3.10 -3.35 -30.36
C ALA A 146 4.49 -3.12 -29.72
N ALA A 147 4.64 -2.03 -28.95
CA ALA A 147 5.86 -1.77 -28.21
C ALA A 147 6.05 -2.78 -27.06
N ALA A 148 4.99 -3.14 -26.35
CA ALA A 148 5.02 -4.18 -25.32
C ALA A 148 5.39 -5.56 -25.93
N GLU A 149 4.84 -5.91 -27.09
CA GLU A 149 5.20 -7.14 -27.82
C GLU A 149 6.66 -7.12 -28.29
N LEU A 150 7.17 -5.98 -28.74
CA LEU A 150 8.56 -5.82 -29.12
C LEU A 150 9.49 -5.99 -27.92
N GLN A 151 9.14 -5.40 -26.78
CA GLN A 151 9.85 -5.56 -25.51
C GLN A 151 9.89 -7.04 -25.09
N TRP A 152 8.75 -7.72 -25.13
CA TRP A 152 8.66 -9.15 -24.84
C TRP A 152 9.59 -9.96 -25.77
N LYS A 153 9.45 -9.76 -27.07
CA LYS A 153 10.23 -10.50 -28.07
C LYS A 153 11.74 -10.38 -27.87
N ASN A 154 12.22 -9.18 -27.55
CA ASN A 154 13.66 -8.92 -27.45
C ASN A 154 14.25 -9.18 -26.05
N TYR A 155 13.43 -9.52 -25.07
CA TYR A 155 13.88 -9.81 -23.70
C TYR A 155 13.38 -11.18 -23.22
N VAL A 156 12.12 -11.28 -22.79
CA VAL A 156 11.57 -12.52 -22.25
C VAL A 156 11.55 -13.63 -23.29
N GLY A 157 11.21 -13.32 -24.55
CA GLY A 157 11.19 -14.28 -25.67
C GLY A 157 12.56 -14.91 -25.89
N VAL A 158 13.64 -14.12 -25.87
CA VAL A 158 15.02 -14.63 -26.00
C VAL A 158 15.37 -15.61 -24.87
N ILE A 159 14.96 -15.29 -23.64
CA ILE A 159 15.17 -16.18 -22.48
C ILE A 159 14.40 -17.49 -22.66
N LEU A 160 13.12 -17.42 -23.05
CA LEU A 160 12.26 -18.59 -23.26
C LEU A 160 12.82 -19.50 -24.38
N ASP A 161 13.25 -18.93 -25.48
CA ASP A 161 13.84 -19.71 -26.58
C ASP A 161 15.14 -20.40 -26.15
N SER A 162 15.97 -19.72 -25.37
CA SER A 162 17.20 -20.29 -24.80
C SER A 162 16.90 -21.46 -23.85
N LEU A 163 15.88 -21.31 -22.99
CA LEU A 163 15.45 -22.36 -22.06
C LEU A 163 14.85 -23.57 -22.81
N LYS A 164 14.09 -23.37 -23.86
CA LYS A 164 13.56 -24.45 -24.71
C LYS A 164 14.69 -25.26 -25.35
N VAL A 165 15.72 -24.60 -25.86
CA VAL A 165 16.89 -25.26 -26.47
C VAL A 165 17.67 -26.08 -25.44
N SER A 166 17.82 -25.58 -24.22
CA SER A 166 18.53 -26.27 -23.13
C SER A 166 17.76 -27.45 -22.52
N GLY A 167 16.47 -27.62 -22.81
CA GLY A 167 15.62 -28.64 -22.22
C GLY A 167 15.27 -28.41 -20.75
N ASN A 168 15.70 -27.31 -20.14
CA ASN A 168 15.47 -26.91 -18.74
C ASN A 168 14.42 -25.80 -18.65
N TYR A 169 13.18 -26.13 -18.93
CA TYR A 169 12.10 -25.16 -18.91
C TYR A 169 11.43 -25.14 -17.52
N ASN A 170 12.03 -24.39 -16.57
CA ASN A 170 11.54 -24.25 -15.19
C ASN A 170 11.07 -22.83 -14.86
N LEU A 171 10.91 -21.95 -15.87
CA LEU A 171 10.42 -20.60 -15.63
C LEU A 171 8.91 -20.63 -15.31
N ALA A 172 8.51 -20.19 -14.11
CA ALA A 172 7.13 -20.22 -13.66
C ALA A 172 6.37 -18.88 -13.85
N GLY A 173 7.09 -17.78 -13.95
CA GLY A 173 6.45 -16.48 -14.03
C GLY A 173 7.40 -15.34 -14.36
N MET A 174 6.81 -14.17 -14.50
CA MET A 174 7.46 -12.89 -14.72
C MET A 174 7.00 -11.90 -13.66
N VAL A 175 7.89 -11.06 -13.18
CA VAL A 175 7.60 -9.96 -12.27
C VAL A 175 7.83 -8.63 -12.97
N MET A 176 6.90 -7.70 -12.80
CA MET A 176 7.03 -6.32 -13.24
C MET A 176 6.90 -5.41 -12.01
N ASP A 177 7.96 -4.67 -11.75
CA ASP A 177 7.95 -3.63 -10.72
C ASP A 177 7.09 -2.42 -11.14
N SER A 178 7.03 -1.43 -10.28
CA SER A 178 6.25 -0.21 -10.47
C SER A 178 6.63 0.57 -11.73
N HIS A 179 5.62 1.22 -12.32
CA HIS A 179 5.83 2.17 -13.40
C HIS A 179 6.43 3.47 -12.84
N GLU A 180 7.76 3.61 -12.92
CA GLU A 180 8.49 4.75 -12.36
C GLU A 180 9.14 5.67 -13.41
N ALA A 181 8.76 5.55 -14.67
CA ALA A 181 9.37 6.27 -15.77
C ALA A 181 8.78 7.68 -16.03
N GLY A 182 7.93 8.15 -15.12
CA GLY A 182 7.20 9.39 -15.29
C GLY A 182 5.99 9.26 -16.21
N SER A 183 5.38 10.39 -16.53
CA SER A 183 4.15 10.43 -17.34
C SER A 183 4.43 10.29 -18.84
N GLN A 184 3.48 9.69 -19.52
CA GLN A 184 3.40 9.59 -20.97
C GLN A 184 1.96 9.89 -21.40
N ASN A 185 1.76 10.75 -22.40
CA ASN A 185 0.43 11.19 -22.80
C ASN A 185 0.14 11.07 -24.30
N TRP A 186 1.04 10.46 -25.08
CA TRP A 186 0.85 10.27 -26.52
C TRP A 186 1.58 9.03 -27.04
N THR A 187 1.06 8.46 -28.14
CA THR A 187 1.66 7.38 -28.94
C THR A 187 1.24 7.49 -30.40
N ASN A 188 1.84 6.69 -31.27
CA ASN A 188 1.61 6.75 -32.73
C ASN A 188 0.12 6.60 -33.12
N ASN A 189 -0.61 5.68 -32.50
CA ASN A 189 -2.02 5.40 -32.81
C ASN A 189 -2.97 5.99 -31.77
N PHE A 190 -2.57 7.10 -31.11
CA PHE A 190 -3.37 7.70 -30.05
C PHE A 190 -4.74 8.19 -30.55
N ILE A 191 -4.80 8.81 -31.74
CA ILE A 191 -6.05 9.31 -32.33
C ILE A 191 -7.04 8.17 -32.60
N GLU A 192 -6.56 7.08 -33.20
CA GLU A 192 -7.38 5.91 -33.49
C GLU A 192 -7.93 5.26 -32.19
N GLU A 193 -7.06 5.06 -31.20
CA GLU A 193 -7.45 4.50 -29.91
C GLU A 193 -8.42 5.42 -29.15
N PHE A 194 -8.18 6.72 -29.18
CA PHE A 194 -9.06 7.70 -28.59
C PHE A 194 -10.43 7.68 -29.28
N THR A 195 -10.45 7.74 -30.61
CA THR A 195 -11.71 7.73 -31.38
C THR A 195 -12.50 6.46 -31.11
N ARG A 196 -11.82 5.32 -31.04
CA ARG A 196 -12.45 4.02 -30.75
C ARG A 196 -13.06 3.97 -29.35
N ARG A 197 -12.39 4.54 -28.36
CA ARG A 197 -12.78 4.48 -26.93
C ARG A 197 -13.78 5.57 -26.56
N GLN A 198 -13.57 6.79 -27.05
CA GLN A 198 -14.37 7.97 -26.70
C GLN A 198 -15.50 8.26 -27.70
N GLY A 199 -15.45 7.66 -28.92
CA GLY A 199 -16.50 7.78 -29.90
C GLY A 199 -16.47 9.07 -30.75
N TYR A 200 -15.40 9.87 -30.70
CA TYR A 200 -15.21 11.06 -31.51
C TYR A 200 -13.73 11.31 -31.83
N ASP A 201 -13.47 12.08 -32.91
CA ASP A 201 -12.12 12.46 -33.33
C ASP A 201 -11.58 13.59 -32.41
N PRO A 202 -10.43 13.43 -31.74
CA PRO A 202 -9.85 14.43 -30.86
C PRO A 202 -9.23 15.62 -31.60
N THR A 203 -9.05 15.58 -32.94
CA THR A 203 -8.19 16.51 -33.68
C THR A 203 -8.61 17.97 -33.51
N LEU A 204 -9.91 18.25 -33.52
CA LEU A 204 -10.41 19.63 -33.35
C LEU A 204 -10.21 20.19 -31.93
N TYR A 205 -9.95 19.32 -30.97
CA TYR A 205 -9.76 19.68 -29.55
C TYR A 205 -8.29 19.72 -29.14
N LEU A 206 -7.34 19.32 -29.98
CA LEU A 206 -5.92 19.30 -29.64
C LEU A 206 -5.39 20.64 -29.11
N PRO A 207 -5.87 21.83 -29.55
CA PRO A 207 -5.41 23.09 -28.94
C PRO A 207 -5.68 23.19 -27.44
N ALA A 208 -6.70 22.48 -26.90
CA ALA A 208 -6.95 22.44 -25.47
C ALA A 208 -5.80 21.73 -24.69
N MET A 209 -5.07 20.82 -25.32
CA MET A 209 -3.85 20.21 -24.72
C MET A 209 -2.73 21.24 -24.49
N MET A 210 -2.82 22.41 -25.11
CA MET A 210 -1.91 23.55 -24.94
C MET A 210 -2.58 24.68 -24.14
N GLY A 211 -3.68 24.36 -23.44
CA GLY A 211 -4.41 25.27 -22.58
C GLY A 211 -5.33 26.23 -23.29
N TYR A 212 -5.54 26.15 -24.62
CA TYR A 212 -6.52 26.97 -25.29
C TYR A 212 -7.96 26.53 -24.97
N ILE A 213 -8.86 27.50 -24.84
CA ILE A 213 -10.27 27.25 -24.56
C ILE A 213 -10.98 26.98 -25.87
N ILE A 214 -11.51 25.79 -26.08
CA ILE A 214 -12.27 25.39 -27.26
C ILE A 214 -13.75 25.40 -26.92
N ASN A 215 -14.52 26.19 -27.63
CA ASN A 215 -15.91 26.56 -27.36
C ASN A 215 -16.06 27.27 -26.00
N ASP A 216 -15.85 26.51 -24.93
CA ASP A 216 -15.89 26.96 -23.54
C ASP A 216 -14.95 26.13 -22.67
N VAL A 217 -14.78 26.57 -21.42
CA VAL A 217 -13.93 25.90 -20.43
C VAL A 217 -14.40 24.47 -20.15
N GLN A 218 -15.72 24.26 -20.09
CA GLN A 218 -16.28 22.95 -19.78
C GLN A 218 -15.97 21.96 -20.90
N THR A 219 -16.27 22.32 -22.17
CA THR A 219 -15.96 21.50 -23.36
C THR A 219 -14.47 21.10 -23.40
N SER A 220 -13.60 22.05 -23.07
CA SER A 220 -12.15 21.82 -23.06
C SER A 220 -11.73 20.88 -21.95
N ASN A 221 -12.27 21.02 -20.75
CA ASN A 221 -12.01 20.14 -19.62
C ASN A 221 -12.56 18.73 -19.84
N ASP A 222 -13.72 18.59 -20.49
CA ASP A 222 -14.30 17.29 -20.88
C ASP A 222 -13.37 16.54 -21.83
N PHE A 223 -12.82 17.26 -22.82
CA PHE A 223 -11.83 16.66 -23.71
C PHE A 223 -10.56 16.22 -22.96
N LEU A 224 -10.03 17.04 -22.05
CA LEU A 224 -8.85 16.70 -21.27
C LEU A 224 -9.10 15.56 -20.27
N PHE A 225 -10.34 15.44 -19.76
CA PHE A 225 -10.75 14.27 -18.99
C PHE A 225 -10.69 13.00 -19.85
N ASP A 226 -11.27 13.03 -21.06
CA ASP A 226 -11.26 11.89 -21.98
C ASP A 226 -9.83 11.51 -22.39
N VAL A 227 -8.92 12.48 -22.57
CA VAL A 227 -7.49 12.23 -22.82
C VAL A 227 -6.87 11.42 -21.69
N ARG A 228 -7.05 11.84 -20.43
CA ARG A 228 -6.51 11.14 -19.28
C ARG A 228 -7.12 9.76 -19.10
N ARG A 229 -8.43 9.63 -19.30
CA ARG A 229 -9.11 8.34 -19.20
C ARG A 229 -8.61 7.37 -20.29
N ASN A 230 -8.46 7.88 -21.53
CA ASN A 230 -7.89 7.10 -22.63
C ASN A 230 -6.47 6.61 -22.32
N ILE A 231 -5.62 7.46 -21.73
CA ILE A 231 -4.27 7.09 -21.29
C ILE A 231 -4.32 5.97 -20.24
N ALA A 232 -5.18 6.09 -19.23
CA ALA A 232 -5.34 5.11 -18.18
C ALA A 232 -5.77 3.75 -18.72
N ASP A 233 -6.74 3.74 -19.65
CA ASP A 233 -7.22 2.53 -20.29
C ASP A 233 -6.15 1.89 -21.19
N MET A 234 -5.40 2.71 -21.94
CA MET A 234 -4.31 2.22 -22.79
C MET A 234 -3.18 1.62 -21.95
N ILE A 235 -2.76 2.24 -20.85
CA ILE A 235 -1.77 1.66 -19.93
C ILE A 235 -2.26 0.30 -19.43
N SER A 236 -3.49 0.22 -19.00
CA SER A 236 -4.06 -1.02 -18.46
C SER A 236 -4.13 -2.12 -19.53
N ASP A 237 -4.68 -1.83 -20.71
CA ASP A 237 -4.94 -2.82 -21.74
C ASP A 237 -3.71 -3.12 -22.59
N ASN A 238 -3.03 -2.06 -23.10
CA ASN A 238 -1.98 -2.21 -24.10
C ASN A 238 -0.63 -2.60 -23.47
N TYR A 239 -0.38 -2.23 -22.21
CA TYR A 239 0.84 -2.62 -21.53
C TYR A 239 0.62 -3.86 -20.65
N PHE A 240 -0.08 -3.72 -19.54
CA PHE A 240 -0.27 -4.83 -18.61
C PHE A 240 -1.09 -5.97 -19.19
N GLY A 241 -2.16 -5.67 -19.93
CA GLY A 241 -2.98 -6.67 -20.60
C GLY A 241 -2.20 -7.44 -21.68
N THR A 242 -1.30 -6.77 -22.43
CA THR A 242 -0.46 -7.43 -23.42
C THR A 242 0.55 -8.38 -22.77
N PHE A 243 1.23 -7.96 -21.71
CA PHE A 243 2.16 -8.83 -20.99
C PHE A 243 1.45 -10.01 -20.33
N GLU A 244 0.26 -9.81 -19.75
CA GLU A 244 -0.53 -10.91 -19.20
C GLU A 244 -0.92 -11.93 -20.27
N ARG A 245 -1.37 -11.48 -21.45
CA ARG A 245 -1.67 -12.35 -22.59
C ARG A 245 -0.44 -13.17 -23.00
N LEU A 246 0.68 -12.50 -23.17
CA LEU A 246 1.94 -13.16 -23.58
C LEU A 246 2.45 -14.14 -22.50
N CYS A 247 2.32 -13.81 -21.23
CA CYS A 247 2.61 -14.75 -20.14
C CYS A 247 1.71 -15.98 -20.21
N LYS A 248 0.40 -15.82 -20.35
CA LYS A 248 -0.55 -16.94 -20.48
C LYS A 248 -0.25 -17.83 -21.67
N GLU A 249 0.01 -17.25 -22.84
CA GLU A 249 0.37 -17.96 -24.06
C GLU A 249 1.63 -18.83 -23.90
N ASN A 250 2.52 -18.46 -22.97
CA ASN A 250 3.76 -19.17 -22.67
C ASN A 250 3.73 -19.96 -21.36
N GLY A 251 2.57 -20.13 -20.72
CA GLY A 251 2.42 -20.88 -19.46
C GLY A 251 3.04 -20.19 -18.24
N LEU A 252 3.23 -18.88 -18.29
CA LEU A 252 3.80 -18.08 -17.22
C LEU A 252 2.72 -17.34 -16.42
N THR A 253 3.02 -17.05 -15.17
CA THR A 253 2.21 -16.18 -14.30
C THR A 253 2.82 -14.78 -14.28
N LEU A 254 2.04 -13.74 -14.60
CA LEU A 254 2.47 -12.36 -14.44
C LEU A 254 2.12 -11.84 -13.04
N THR A 255 3.14 -11.37 -12.32
CA THR A 255 3.00 -10.58 -11.09
C THR A 255 3.38 -9.15 -11.40
N ALA A 256 2.56 -8.15 -11.04
CA ALA A 256 2.90 -6.75 -11.29
C ALA A 256 2.39 -5.79 -10.22
N GLN A 257 3.25 -4.85 -9.83
CA GLN A 257 2.87 -3.68 -9.02
C GLN A 257 2.01 -2.69 -9.81
N ALA A 258 2.08 -2.77 -11.13
CA ALA A 258 1.42 -1.85 -12.05
C ALA A 258 1.91 -0.41 -11.83
N ILE A 259 1.07 0.46 -11.27
CA ILE A 259 1.39 1.88 -11.15
C ILE A 259 2.36 2.16 -9.99
N GLY A 260 2.37 1.31 -8.96
CA GLY A 260 3.21 1.47 -7.78
C GLY A 260 2.73 2.53 -6.79
N ASN A 261 3.46 2.64 -5.68
CA ASN A 261 3.12 3.54 -4.58
C ASN A 261 3.53 4.99 -4.89
N ALA A 262 2.68 5.94 -4.52
CA ALA A 262 2.93 7.39 -4.57
C ALA A 262 3.37 7.98 -5.94
N LEU A 263 3.23 7.23 -7.04
CA LEU A 263 3.58 7.72 -8.36
C LEU A 263 2.38 8.39 -9.02
N CYS A 264 2.61 9.60 -9.53
CA CYS A 264 1.59 10.37 -10.23
C CYS A 264 1.72 10.14 -11.74
N ILE A 265 0.89 9.25 -12.28
CA ILE A 265 0.71 9.00 -13.72
C ILE A 265 -0.79 9.00 -14.01
N PRO A 266 -1.23 9.42 -15.20
CA PRO A 266 -2.65 9.39 -15.56
C PRO A 266 -3.10 7.94 -15.78
N ALA A 267 -3.30 7.21 -14.69
CA ALA A 267 -3.62 5.79 -14.67
C ALA A 267 -4.65 5.44 -13.61
N ASP A 268 -5.17 4.22 -13.72
CA ASP A 268 -6.07 3.59 -12.77
C ASP A 268 -5.37 2.33 -12.21
N PRO A 269 -4.81 2.39 -10.98
CA PRO A 269 -4.04 1.29 -10.44
C PRO A 269 -4.88 0.04 -10.18
N ILE A 270 -6.16 0.18 -9.80
CA ILE A 270 -7.06 -0.96 -9.58
C ILE A 270 -7.34 -1.66 -10.91
N GLN A 271 -7.64 -0.89 -11.97
CA GLN A 271 -7.86 -1.42 -13.30
C GLN A 271 -6.58 -2.06 -13.87
N ALA A 272 -5.43 -1.42 -13.73
CA ALA A 272 -4.14 -1.99 -14.18
C ALA A 272 -3.81 -3.29 -13.45
N LYS A 273 -3.94 -3.32 -12.12
CA LYS A 273 -3.77 -4.53 -11.30
C LYS A 273 -4.78 -5.63 -11.65
N SER A 274 -5.96 -5.27 -12.15
CA SER A 274 -6.97 -6.25 -12.58
C SER A 274 -6.54 -7.06 -13.81
N LYS A 275 -5.67 -6.49 -14.65
CA LYS A 275 -5.24 -7.14 -15.91
C LYS A 275 -4.25 -8.29 -15.68
N VAL A 276 -3.53 -8.31 -14.56
CA VAL A 276 -2.46 -9.28 -14.30
C VAL A 276 -2.93 -10.44 -13.43
N ALA A 277 -2.30 -11.60 -13.54
CA ALA A 277 -2.68 -12.80 -12.78
C ALA A 277 -2.49 -12.60 -11.26
N LYS A 278 -1.37 -12.01 -10.85
CA LYS A 278 -1.06 -11.69 -9.46
C LYS A 278 -0.87 -10.17 -9.31
N PRO A 279 -1.88 -9.43 -8.86
CA PRO A 279 -1.69 -8.04 -8.47
C PRO A 279 -0.71 -7.94 -7.30
N GLN A 280 0.17 -6.94 -7.34
CA GLN A 280 1.14 -6.66 -6.31
C GLN A 280 1.00 -5.21 -5.85
N GLY A 281 1.08 -4.99 -4.54
CA GLY A 281 1.26 -3.70 -3.91
C GLY A 281 2.66 -3.57 -3.33
N GLU A 282 2.89 -2.53 -2.52
CA GLU A 282 4.18 -2.26 -1.90
C GLU A 282 3.97 -1.63 -0.52
N PHE A 283 4.83 -1.97 0.46
CA PHE A 283 4.84 -1.30 1.75
C PHE A 283 6.25 -1.13 2.33
N TRP A 284 6.42 -0.02 3.05
CA TRP A 284 7.68 0.49 3.54
C TRP A 284 7.67 0.66 5.07
N PRO A 285 8.77 0.42 5.78
CA PRO A 285 8.85 0.69 7.21
C PRO A 285 8.71 2.17 7.58
N ILE A 286 9.01 3.08 6.66
CA ILE A 286 9.14 4.52 6.91
C ILE A 286 7.81 5.27 6.77
N GLN A 287 6.79 4.69 6.11
CA GLN A 287 5.51 5.33 5.84
C GLN A 287 4.33 4.40 6.13
N PRO A 288 4.08 4.07 7.41
CA PRO A 288 2.97 3.17 7.75
C PRO A 288 1.59 3.72 7.34
N ASP A 289 1.42 5.05 7.28
CA ASP A 289 0.14 5.69 6.99
C ASP A 289 -0.12 5.92 5.49
N GLY A 290 0.84 5.60 4.62
CA GLY A 290 0.75 5.78 3.17
C GLY A 290 0.60 4.48 2.37
N MET A 291 0.28 3.37 3.04
CA MET A 291 0.28 2.03 2.43
C MET A 291 -1.01 1.70 1.65
N TYR A 292 -1.60 2.68 0.97
CA TYR A 292 -2.85 2.47 0.22
C TYR A 292 -2.67 1.55 -0.99
N ASP A 293 -1.47 1.44 -1.53
CA ASP A 293 -1.17 0.56 -2.66
C ASP A 293 -1.45 -0.92 -2.32
N ILE A 294 -1.23 -1.35 -1.07
CA ILE A 294 -1.63 -2.69 -0.62
C ILE A 294 -3.16 -2.86 -0.58
N LYS A 295 -3.92 -1.80 -0.23
CA LYS A 295 -5.39 -1.87 -0.25
C LYS A 295 -5.93 -1.84 -1.68
N GLU A 296 -5.35 -1.09 -2.58
CA GLU A 296 -5.64 -1.14 -4.02
C GLU A 296 -5.37 -2.54 -4.59
N CYS A 297 -4.28 -3.17 -4.16
CA CYS A 297 -3.92 -4.53 -4.56
C CYS A 297 -4.94 -5.56 -4.07
N SER A 298 -5.26 -5.58 -2.78
CA SER A 298 -6.23 -6.53 -2.22
C SER A 298 -7.64 -6.29 -2.77
N SER A 299 -8.06 -5.04 -2.93
CA SER A 299 -9.33 -4.68 -3.57
C SER A 299 -9.40 -5.19 -5.01
N SER A 300 -8.35 -4.97 -5.81
CA SER A 300 -8.28 -5.52 -7.17
C SER A 300 -8.35 -7.05 -7.17
N ALA A 301 -7.64 -7.71 -6.25
CA ALA A 301 -7.69 -9.17 -6.13
C ALA A 301 -9.12 -9.67 -5.82
N HIS A 302 -9.81 -9.02 -4.89
CA HIS A 302 -11.19 -9.38 -4.51
C HIS A 302 -12.19 -9.13 -5.65
N LEU A 303 -12.17 -7.94 -6.25
CA LEU A 303 -13.08 -7.52 -7.32
C LEU A 303 -12.99 -8.44 -8.56
N TYR A 304 -11.79 -8.91 -8.88
CA TYR A 304 -11.53 -9.70 -10.09
C TYR A 304 -11.26 -11.18 -9.78
N ASN A 305 -11.60 -11.64 -8.57
CA ASN A 305 -11.49 -13.03 -8.12
C ASN A 305 -10.07 -13.59 -8.32
N LYS A 306 -9.05 -12.85 -7.90
CA LYS A 306 -7.66 -13.30 -7.89
C LYS A 306 -7.38 -14.00 -6.56
N TYR A 307 -6.69 -15.14 -6.64
CA TYR A 307 -6.36 -15.93 -5.45
C TYR A 307 -5.27 -15.29 -4.59
N ILE A 308 -4.34 -14.59 -5.23
CA ILE A 308 -3.19 -13.95 -4.58
C ILE A 308 -3.35 -12.43 -4.67
N ALA A 309 -3.21 -11.79 -3.52
CA ALA A 309 -2.89 -10.37 -3.35
C ALA A 309 -1.46 -10.29 -2.78
N SER A 310 -0.51 -9.97 -3.65
CA SER A 310 0.92 -9.92 -3.30
C SER A 310 1.33 -8.51 -2.87
N ALA A 311 2.45 -8.40 -2.14
CA ALA A 311 3.09 -7.11 -1.92
C ALA A 311 4.61 -7.23 -1.91
N GLU A 312 5.30 -6.27 -2.54
CA GLU A 312 6.69 -6.00 -2.21
C GLU A 312 6.76 -5.55 -0.77
N ALA A 313 7.56 -6.25 0.03
CA ALA A 313 7.51 -6.16 1.47
C ALA A 313 8.81 -5.62 2.04
N TYR A 314 8.69 -4.70 3.00
CA TYR A 314 9.82 -4.16 3.77
C TYR A 314 10.81 -3.33 2.95
N THR A 315 10.37 -2.70 1.86
CA THR A 315 11.20 -1.85 1.02
C THR A 315 11.92 -0.79 1.87
N ASP A 316 13.25 -0.71 1.72
CA ASP A 316 14.13 0.12 2.54
C ASP A 316 14.19 -0.24 4.05
N ALA A 317 13.89 -1.49 4.43
CA ALA A 317 14.13 -1.96 5.80
C ALA A 317 15.62 -1.81 6.17
N LYS A 318 15.88 -1.25 7.35
CA LYS A 318 17.21 -0.91 7.83
C LYS A 318 17.75 -1.97 8.79
N TYR A 319 19.07 -2.02 8.95
CA TYR A 319 19.74 -2.86 9.97
C TYR A 319 19.31 -2.53 11.41
N SER A 320 18.68 -1.39 11.65
CA SER A 320 18.09 -1.03 12.94
C SER A 320 16.73 -1.70 13.22
N HIS A 321 16.04 -2.21 12.18
CA HIS A 321 14.75 -2.87 12.37
C HIS A 321 14.91 -4.29 12.90
N SER A 322 14.14 -4.62 13.94
CA SER A 322 14.01 -5.97 14.47
C SER A 322 13.00 -6.79 13.68
N ALA A 323 12.98 -8.09 13.88
CA ALA A 323 11.92 -8.96 13.39
C ALA A 323 10.54 -8.54 13.92
N ALA A 324 10.47 -8.03 15.17
CA ALA A 324 9.24 -7.51 15.78
C ALA A 324 8.72 -6.23 15.10
N ASP A 325 9.63 -5.32 14.70
CA ASP A 325 9.25 -4.12 13.96
C ASP A 325 8.65 -4.50 12.61
N LEU A 326 9.32 -5.41 11.88
CA LEU A 326 8.85 -5.91 10.59
C LEU A 326 7.54 -6.70 10.71
N LYS A 327 7.35 -7.45 11.82
CA LYS A 327 6.08 -8.12 12.12
C LYS A 327 4.92 -7.14 12.19
N THR A 328 5.10 -6.01 12.87
CA THR A 328 4.05 -4.99 13.03
C THR A 328 3.58 -4.44 11.67
N LEU A 329 4.49 -4.32 10.71
CA LEU A 329 4.17 -3.93 9.34
C LEU A 329 3.47 -5.06 8.57
N ALA A 330 3.96 -6.29 8.73
CA ALA A 330 3.33 -7.46 8.14
C ALA A 330 1.88 -7.62 8.60
N ASP A 331 1.63 -7.47 9.91
CA ASP A 331 0.30 -7.58 10.50
C ASP A 331 -0.68 -6.58 9.89
N TYR A 332 -0.23 -5.36 9.64
CA TYR A 332 -1.02 -4.35 8.94
C TYR A 332 -1.32 -4.76 7.50
N ALA A 333 -0.32 -5.23 6.75
CA ALA A 333 -0.52 -5.67 5.38
C ALA A 333 -1.48 -6.87 5.28
N PHE A 334 -1.36 -7.85 6.19
CA PHE A 334 -2.29 -8.98 6.28
C PHE A 334 -3.71 -8.54 6.62
N ALA A 335 -3.87 -7.63 7.58
CA ALA A 335 -5.18 -7.08 7.94
C ALA A 335 -5.83 -6.28 6.78
N TRP A 336 -5.03 -5.76 5.86
CA TRP A 336 -5.51 -5.09 4.65
C TRP A 336 -5.68 -6.04 3.45
N GLY A 337 -5.61 -7.35 3.67
CA GLY A 337 -5.98 -8.38 2.70
C GLY A 337 -4.83 -8.94 1.86
N ILE A 338 -3.58 -8.50 2.08
CA ILE A 338 -2.41 -9.11 1.44
C ILE A 338 -2.23 -10.53 1.96
N ASN A 339 -1.80 -11.44 1.08
CA ASN A 339 -1.61 -12.85 1.42
C ASN A 339 -0.36 -13.49 0.79
N GLU A 340 0.52 -12.66 0.21
CA GLU A 340 1.84 -13.07 -0.29
C GLU A 340 2.80 -11.90 -0.17
N PHE A 341 4.02 -12.15 0.33
CA PHE A 341 5.09 -11.17 0.37
C PHE A 341 6.21 -11.52 -0.59
N VAL A 342 6.67 -10.52 -1.33
CA VAL A 342 7.89 -10.53 -2.13
C VAL A 342 8.88 -9.63 -1.41
N ILE A 343 9.89 -10.23 -0.78
CA ILE A 343 10.78 -9.50 0.12
C ILE A 343 11.72 -8.58 -0.66
N CYS A 344 11.69 -7.29 -0.35
CA CYS A 344 12.59 -6.28 -0.91
C CYS A 344 13.63 -5.85 0.15
N ALA A 345 14.91 -6.14 -0.04
CA ALA A 345 15.46 -7.05 -1.01
C ALA A 345 16.72 -7.68 -0.39
N SER A 346 17.29 -8.66 -1.07
CA SER A 346 18.58 -9.19 -0.68
C SER A 346 19.65 -8.69 -1.63
N ALA A 347 20.61 -7.90 -1.12
CA ALA A 347 21.75 -7.47 -1.91
C ALA A 347 22.69 -8.64 -2.20
N TYR A 348 23.23 -8.70 -3.42
CA TYR A 348 24.29 -9.65 -3.74
C TYR A 348 25.49 -9.44 -2.83
N GLN A 349 25.91 -10.49 -2.12
CA GLN A 349 27.00 -10.49 -1.15
C GLN A 349 28.19 -11.29 -1.70
N PRO A 350 29.16 -10.63 -2.37
CA PRO A 350 30.30 -11.31 -2.98
C PRO A 350 31.34 -11.79 -1.95
N TRP A 351 31.33 -11.23 -0.73
CA TRP A 351 32.28 -11.54 0.33
C TRP A 351 31.67 -12.47 1.37
N LEU A 352 32.49 -13.42 1.86
CA LEU A 352 32.10 -14.35 2.93
C LEU A 352 32.51 -13.85 4.32
N ASN A 353 33.40 -12.90 4.40
CA ASN A 353 34.02 -12.41 5.63
C ASN A 353 33.92 -10.89 5.84
N ARG A 354 32.97 -10.23 5.15
CA ARG A 354 32.71 -8.80 5.28
C ARG A 354 31.25 -8.56 5.66
N TYR A 355 31.03 -7.85 6.74
CA TYR A 355 29.71 -7.62 7.32
C TYR A 355 29.47 -6.12 7.51
N PRO A 356 28.33 -5.56 7.08
CA PRO A 356 27.28 -6.21 6.33
C PRO A 356 27.66 -6.48 4.85
N GLY A 357 28.79 -6.01 4.33
CA GLY A 357 29.21 -6.17 2.95
C GLY A 357 28.51 -5.17 2.02
N ASN A 358 27.93 -5.66 0.95
CA ASN A 358 27.18 -4.84 0.01
C ASN A 358 25.81 -4.43 0.59
N THR A 359 25.59 -3.12 0.69
CA THR A 359 24.37 -2.52 1.26
C THR A 359 23.34 -2.11 0.21
N GLY A 360 23.51 -2.55 -1.04
CA GLY A 360 22.56 -2.24 -2.11
C GLY A 360 22.49 -0.75 -2.49
N GLY A 361 23.64 -0.10 -2.60
CA GLY A 361 23.69 1.32 -2.98
C GLY A 361 23.30 2.29 -1.86
N GLY A 362 23.42 1.88 -0.60
CA GLY A 362 23.05 2.69 0.57
C GLY A 362 21.62 2.46 1.05
N ARG A 363 20.88 1.53 0.43
CA ARG A 363 19.50 1.20 0.80
C ARG A 363 19.36 0.21 1.96
N HIS A 364 20.44 -0.12 2.62
CA HIS A 364 20.56 -1.10 3.70
C HIS A 364 20.36 -2.56 3.27
N TYR A 365 19.27 -2.96 2.65
CA TYR A 365 18.92 -4.34 2.27
C TYR A 365 19.35 -5.38 3.32
N CYS A 366 18.80 -5.26 4.52
CA CYS A 366 19.27 -5.97 5.71
C CYS A 366 18.81 -7.43 5.81
N LEU A 367 17.87 -7.88 4.97
CA LEU A 367 17.28 -9.22 5.06
C LEU A 367 18.14 -10.26 4.33
N ASN A 368 19.32 -10.55 4.88
CA ASN A 368 20.28 -11.50 4.32
C ASN A 368 21.18 -12.13 5.40
N ARG A 369 21.99 -13.12 5.00
CA ARG A 369 22.89 -13.89 5.89
C ARG A 369 23.89 -13.05 6.68
N ASN A 370 24.18 -11.82 6.25
CA ASN A 370 25.14 -10.95 6.91
C ASN A 370 24.52 -10.11 8.04
N ASN A 371 23.20 -10.23 8.26
CA ASN A 371 22.54 -9.60 9.40
C ASN A 371 22.75 -10.46 10.65
N THR A 372 23.03 -9.86 11.78
CA THR A 372 23.36 -10.50 13.05
C THR A 372 22.29 -11.47 13.56
N TRP A 373 21.01 -11.21 13.27
CA TRP A 373 19.90 -12.05 13.73
C TRP A 373 19.40 -13.07 12.68
N TRP A 374 20.03 -13.11 11.50
CA TRP A 374 19.57 -13.96 10.39
C TRP A 374 19.46 -15.44 10.77
N GLU A 375 20.45 -15.99 11.48
CA GLU A 375 20.46 -17.40 11.91
C GLU A 375 19.30 -17.76 12.85
N TYR A 376 18.69 -16.78 13.51
CA TYR A 376 17.56 -16.97 14.42
C TYR A 376 16.22 -16.57 13.78
N SER A 377 16.19 -16.21 12.50
CA SER A 377 15.03 -15.62 11.83
C SER A 377 13.94 -16.62 11.43
N ALA A 378 14.19 -17.93 11.47
CA ALA A 378 13.22 -18.93 11.01
C ALA A 378 11.82 -18.77 11.62
N PRO A 379 11.63 -18.52 12.94
CA PRO A 379 10.29 -18.33 13.49
C PRO A 379 9.55 -17.10 12.93
N PHE A 380 10.27 -16.04 12.53
CA PHE A 380 9.69 -14.87 11.88
C PHE A 380 9.15 -15.21 10.48
N TRP A 381 9.87 -16.01 9.71
CA TRP A 381 9.41 -16.47 8.39
C TRP A 381 8.26 -17.45 8.50
N ASP A 382 8.32 -18.38 9.46
CA ASP A 382 7.23 -19.33 9.75
C ASP A 382 5.94 -18.61 10.16
N TYR A 383 6.04 -17.55 10.96
CA TYR A 383 4.93 -16.71 11.34
C TYR A 383 4.20 -16.15 10.11
N GLN A 384 4.95 -15.52 9.20
CA GLN A 384 4.39 -14.95 7.98
C GLN A 384 3.79 -16.04 7.08
N ALA A 385 4.49 -17.17 6.92
CA ALA A 385 4.03 -18.28 6.10
C ALA A 385 2.70 -18.85 6.61
N ARG A 386 2.53 -19.01 7.94
CA ARG A 386 1.28 -19.48 8.55
C ARG A 386 0.13 -18.51 8.28
N ILE A 387 0.34 -17.22 8.48
CA ILE A 387 -0.70 -16.21 8.22
C ILE A 387 -1.04 -16.19 6.73
N ALA A 388 -0.05 -16.10 5.84
CA ALA A 388 -0.26 -16.09 4.40
C ALA A 388 -1.05 -17.34 3.94
N TYR A 389 -0.75 -18.50 4.48
CA TYR A 389 -1.47 -19.73 4.18
C TYR A 389 -2.95 -19.66 4.58
N VAL A 390 -3.24 -19.17 5.79
CA VAL A 390 -4.63 -19.04 6.30
C VAL A 390 -5.38 -17.95 5.52
N MET A 391 -4.75 -16.80 5.25
CA MET A 391 -5.35 -15.69 4.52
C MET A 391 -5.69 -16.03 3.06
N ARG A 392 -5.14 -17.10 2.50
CA ARG A 392 -5.51 -17.64 1.17
C ARG A 392 -6.74 -18.54 1.22
N LYS A 393 -7.27 -18.87 2.40
CA LYS A 393 -8.47 -19.72 2.51
C LYS A 393 -9.75 -18.92 2.38
N GLY A 394 -10.78 -19.57 1.83
CA GLY A 394 -12.09 -18.96 1.70
C GLY A 394 -12.13 -17.69 0.86
N LYS A 395 -13.16 -16.88 1.10
CA LYS A 395 -13.40 -15.59 0.43
C LYS A 395 -13.29 -14.44 1.43
N PRO A 396 -12.94 -13.23 0.98
CA PRO A 396 -13.02 -12.06 1.85
C PRO A 396 -14.48 -11.80 2.23
N ALA A 397 -14.70 -11.39 3.48
CA ALA A 397 -15.97 -10.88 3.95
C ALA A 397 -15.77 -9.40 4.29
N ILE A 398 -16.33 -8.52 3.47
CA ILE A 398 -16.09 -7.08 3.51
C ILE A 398 -17.44 -6.38 3.40
N ASP A 399 -17.65 -5.35 4.22
CA ASP A 399 -18.96 -4.71 4.33
C ASP A 399 -19.21 -3.64 3.28
N LEU A 400 -18.18 -2.85 2.97
CA LEU A 400 -18.31 -1.64 2.18
C LEU A 400 -17.55 -1.78 0.86
N CYS A 401 -18.11 -1.20 -0.20
CA CYS A 401 -17.35 -0.93 -1.43
C CYS A 401 -17.32 0.57 -1.70
N VAL A 402 -16.12 1.11 -1.89
CA VAL A 402 -15.87 2.55 -2.03
C VAL A 402 -15.51 2.87 -3.46
N TYR A 403 -16.36 3.65 -4.12
CA TYR A 403 -16.10 4.15 -5.47
C TYR A 403 -15.08 5.28 -5.42
N LEU A 404 -14.00 5.17 -6.17
CA LEU A 404 -12.93 6.19 -6.20
C LEU A 404 -13.16 7.30 -7.22
N GLY A 405 -14.21 7.19 -8.05
CA GLY A 405 -14.51 8.14 -9.11
C GLY A 405 -14.18 7.63 -10.51
N GLY A 406 -14.47 8.46 -11.50
CA GLY A 406 -14.25 8.18 -12.93
C GLY A 406 -13.04 8.85 -13.54
N ASN A 407 -12.39 9.78 -12.83
CA ASN A 407 -11.24 10.53 -13.35
C ASN A 407 -9.96 9.66 -13.41
N ALA A 408 -8.92 10.21 -14.05
CA ALA A 408 -7.55 9.68 -14.02
C ALA A 408 -6.58 10.88 -13.87
N PRO A 409 -5.52 10.76 -13.03
CA PRO A 409 -5.20 9.61 -12.18
C PRO A 409 -6.23 9.38 -11.07
N VAL A 410 -6.41 8.13 -10.69
CA VAL A 410 -7.24 7.74 -9.56
C VAL A 410 -6.45 6.83 -8.63
N LYS A 411 -6.58 7.00 -7.32
CA LYS A 411 -6.07 6.09 -6.30
C LYS A 411 -6.74 6.35 -4.96
N ILE A 412 -6.48 5.48 -3.99
CA ILE A 412 -6.95 5.69 -2.63
C ILE A 412 -6.22 6.89 -2.02
N LEU A 413 -6.96 7.94 -1.70
CA LEU A 413 -6.49 9.12 -1.02
C LEU A 413 -7.29 9.30 0.28
N THR A 414 -6.62 9.34 1.42
CA THR A 414 -7.29 9.44 2.73
C THR A 414 -8.25 10.59 2.85
N TYR A 415 -7.86 11.75 2.35
CA TYR A 415 -8.70 12.95 2.45
C TYR A 415 -9.95 12.90 1.54
N LYS A 416 -9.97 12.00 0.53
CA LYS A 416 -11.14 11.76 -0.33
C LYS A 416 -12.04 10.65 0.19
N LEU A 417 -11.52 9.75 1.01
CA LEU A 417 -12.32 8.70 1.62
C LEU A 417 -13.22 9.29 2.73
N PRO A 418 -14.43 8.78 2.89
CA PRO A 418 -15.19 9.02 4.12
C PRO A 418 -14.48 8.37 5.30
N ASP A 419 -14.80 8.82 6.49
CA ASP A 419 -14.28 8.23 7.71
C ASP A 419 -14.92 6.85 7.96
N ILE A 420 -14.24 5.78 7.58
CA ILE A 420 -14.71 4.40 7.77
C ILE A 420 -14.76 4.11 9.28
N PRO A 421 -15.95 3.75 9.83
CA PRO A 421 -16.04 3.48 11.26
C PRO A 421 -15.28 2.21 11.66
N GLY A 422 -14.90 2.12 12.94
CA GLY A 422 -14.33 0.90 13.50
C GLY A 422 -15.28 -0.28 13.38
N GLY A 423 -14.74 -1.47 13.15
CA GLY A 423 -15.49 -2.70 12.98
C GLY A 423 -15.96 -3.00 11.56
N TYR A 424 -15.66 -2.14 10.60
CA TYR A 424 -15.97 -2.31 9.19
C TYR A 424 -14.71 -2.32 8.33
N ASP A 425 -14.72 -3.14 7.27
CA ASP A 425 -13.70 -3.14 6.23
C ASP A 425 -14.31 -2.71 4.88
N PHE A 426 -13.45 -2.33 3.93
CA PHE A 426 -13.87 -1.88 2.62
C PHE A 426 -12.95 -2.39 1.51
N ASP A 427 -13.51 -2.57 0.30
CA ASP A 427 -12.77 -2.62 -0.95
C ASP A 427 -12.99 -1.33 -1.73
N ALA A 428 -11.92 -0.81 -2.32
CA ALA A 428 -12.01 0.31 -3.26
C ALA A 428 -12.22 -0.19 -4.69
N PHE A 429 -13.00 0.54 -5.49
CA PHE A 429 -13.24 0.18 -6.88
C PHE A 429 -13.32 1.40 -7.79
N THR A 430 -13.14 1.18 -9.10
CA THR A 430 -13.23 2.19 -10.15
C THR A 430 -14.30 1.81 -11.17
N SER A 431 -14.53 2.66 -12.16
CA SER A 431 -15.61 2.49 -13.15
C SER A 431 -15.58 1.13 -13.84
N ASP A 432 -14.41 0.58 -14.16
CA ASP A 432 -14.30 -0.73 -14.81
C ASP A 432 -14.99 -1.84 -13.99
N ALA A 433 -14.69 -1.92 -12.70
CA ALA A 433 -15.30 -2.92 -11.83
C ALA A 433 -16.83 -2.71 -11.66
N LEU A 434 -17.26 -1.44 -11.51
CA LEU A 434 -18.68 -1.11 -11.41
C LEU A 434 -19.47 -1.60 -12.63
N LEU A 435 -18.96 -1.27 -13.81
CA LEU A 435 -19.67 -1.53 -15.08
C LEU A 435 -19.62 -3.01 -15.48
N THR A 436 -18.50 -3.70 -15.22
CA THR A 436 -18.25 -5.05 -15.73
C THR A 436 -18.46 -6.17 -14.72
N ARG A 437 -18.35 -5.89 -13.39
CA ARG A 437 -18.31 -6.93 -12.35
C ARG A 437 -19.48 -6.89 -11.38
N MET A 438 -20.04 -5.69 -11.09
CA MET A 438 -21.01 -5.53 -10.03
C MET A 438 -22.46 -5.76 -10.50
N SER A 439 -23.21 -6.46 -9.68
CA SER A 439 -24.65 -6.76 -9.86
C SER A 439 -25.39 -6.62 -8.52
N VAL A 440 -26.70 -6.84 -8.51
CA VAL A 440 -27.50 -6.80 -7.27
C VAL A 440 -28.14 -8.15 -6.99
N ARG A 441 -28.02 -8.64 -5.77
CA ARG A 441 -28.77 -9.78 -5.24
C ARG A 441 -28.96 -9.63 -3.74
N ASN A 442 -30.18 -9.91 -3.27
CA ASN A 442 -30.54 -9.80 -1.83
C ASN A 442 -30.21 -8.43 -1.21
N ASN A 443 -30.50 -7.35 -1.94
CA ASN A 443 -30.23 -5.96 -1.55
C ASN A 443 -28.75 -5.65 -1.23
N ARG A 444 -27.82 -6.42 -1.83
CA ARG A 444 -26.38 -6.23 -1.71
C ARG A 444 -25.75 -6.05 -3.09
N VAL A 445 -24.65 -5.33 -3.14
CA VAL A 445 -23.74 -5.31 -4.29
C VAL A 445 -23.01 -6.65 -4.33
N MET A 446 -23.07 -7.35 -5.46
CA MET A 446 -22.52 -8.70 -5.60
C MET A 446 -21.52 -8.77 -6.74
N LEU A 447 -20.42 -9.48 -6.50
CA LEU A 447 -19.44 -9.89 -7.51
C LEU A 447 -19.80 -11.27 -8.09
N PRO A 448 -19.30 -11.64 -9.28
CA PRO A 448 -19.60 -12.91 -9.93
C PRO A 448 -19.24 -14.15 -9.13
N ASP A 449 -18.23 -14.07 -8.28
CA ASP A 449 -17.78 -15.15 -7.40
C ASP A 449 -18.66 -15.33 -6.16
N GLY A 450 -19.62 -14.42 -5.92
CA GLY A 450 -20.52 -14.42 -4.78
C GLY A 450 -20.04 -13.59 -3.59
N THR A 451 -18.90 -12.92 -3.67
CA THR A 451 -18.54 -11.86 -2.71
C THR A 451 -19.57 -10.73 -2.77
N GLY A 452 -19.94 -10.15 -1.63
CA GLY A 452 -21.01 -9.14 -1.60
C GLY A 452 -20.78 -8.08 -0.54
N TYR A 453 -21.16 -6.83 -0.88
CA TYR A 453 -21.04 -5.65 -0.02
C TYR A 453 -22.41 -5.16 0.43
N ASN A 454 -22.47 -4.64 1.65
CA ASN A 454 -23.72 -4.18 2.29
C ASN A 454 -24.08 -2.75 1.89
N MET A 455 -23.08 -1.90 1.59
CA MET A 455 -23.28 -0.51 1.18
C MET A 455 -22.21 -0.09 0.16
N MET A 456 -22.61 0.67 -0.83
CA MET A 456 -21.73 1.38 -1.75
C MET A 456 -21.52 2.81 -1.25
N VAL A 457 -20.26 3.23 -1.18
CA VAL A 457 -19.86 4.57 -0.76
C VAL A 457 -19.31 5.32 -1.96
N LEU A 458 -19.81 6.53 -2.20
CA LEU A 458 -19.45 7.37 -3.32
C LEU A 458 -18.34 8.37 -2.94
N PRO A 459 -17.59 8.90 -3.91
CA PRO A 459 -16.56 9.90 -3.64
C PRO A 459 -17.16 11.21 -3.11
N ARG A 460 -16.43 11.85 -2.18
CA ARG A 460 -16.87 13.10 -1.54
C ARG A 460 -17.02 14.29 -2.49
N ASP A 461 -16.23 14.30 -3.56
CA ASP A 461 -16.23 15.34 -4.60
C ASP A 461 -17.31 15.13 -5.67
N GLY A 462 -18.05 14.03 -5.61
CA GLY A 462 -19.10 13.71 -6.56
C GLY A 462 -18.62 13.34 -7.96
N ASP A 463 -17.36 12.90 -8.09
CA ASP A 463 -16.76 12.43 -9.34
C ASP A 463 -17.41 11.11 -9.80
N ILE A 464 -18.53 11.23 -10.51
CA ILE A 464 -19.33 10.09 -10.99
C ILE A 464 -19.65 10.31 -12.47
N THR A 465 -19.14 9.45 -13.36
CA THR A 465 -19.45 9.49 -14.79
C THR A 465 -20.91 9.17 -15.07
N LEU A 466 -21.44 9.58 -16.22
CA LEU A 466 -22.84 9.30 -16.59
C LEU A 466 -23.12 7.80 -16.61
N ASP A 467 -22.22 6.98 -17.16
CA ASP A 467 -22.41 5.54 -17.22
C ASP A 467 -22.35 4.90 -15.82
N ALA A 468 -21.49 5.39 -14.93
CA ALA A 468 -21.48 5.00 -13.53
C ALA A 468 -22.79 5.38 -12.84
N LEU A 469 -23.30 6.60 -13.05
CA LEU A 469 -24.57 7.07 -12.46
C LEU A 469 -25.76 6.25 -12.96
N ARG A 470 -25.82 5.94 -14.27
CA ARG A 470 -26.84 5.00 -14.83
C ARG A 470 -26.82 3.65 -14.15
N LYS A 471 -25.63 3.07 -14.00
CA LYS A 471 -25.45 1.78 -13.35
C LYS A 471 -25.86 1.83 -11.88
N ILE A 472 -25.42 2.83 -11.13
CA ILE A 472 -25.75 3.04 -9.72
C ILE A 472 -27.27 3.21 -9.57
N ALA A 473 -27.92 4.06 -10.38
CA ALA A 473 -29.35 4.26 -10.33
C ALA A 473 -30.13 2.95 -10.55
N GLY A 474 -29.71 2.17 -11.56
CA GLY A 474 -30.27 0.85 -11.80
C GLY A 474 -30.10 -0.12 -10.61
N MET A 475 -28.96 -0.09 -9.95
CA MET A 475 -28.66 -0.92 -8.79
C MET A 475 -29.43 -0.46 -7.54
N VAL A 476 -29.61 0.84 -7.32
CA VAL A 476 -30.41 1.38 -6.21
C VAL A 476 -31.88 0.95 -6.38
N LYS A 477 -32.44 1.06 -7.57
CA LYS A 477 -33.82 0.59 -7.83
C LYS A 477 -34.01 -0.91 -7.49
N GLN A 478 -32.95 -1.72 -7.65
CA GLN A 478 -32.95 -3.13 -7.32
C GLN A 478 -32.73 -3.43 -5.83
N GLY A 479 -32.29 -2.46 -5.03
CA GLY A 479 -32.29 -2.59 -3.58
C GLY A 479 -30.97 -2.34 -2.85
N ILE A 480 -29.90 -1.85 -3.50
CA ILE A 480 -28.68 -1.53 -2.78
C ILE A 480 -28.81 -0.27 -1.93
N ARG A 481 -27.95 -0.16 -0.93
CA ARG A 481 -27.75 1.04 -0.13
C ARG A 481 -26.55 1.81 -0.65
N VAL A 482 -26.71 3.10 -0.82
CA VAL A 482 -25.66 4.01 -1.32
C VAL A 482 -25.48 5.16 -0.32
N TYR A 483 -24.23 5.55 -0.08
CA TYR A 483 -23.89 6.71 0.71
C TYR A 483 -23.01 7.65 -0.11
N GLY A 484 -23.34 8.94 -0.15
CA GLY A 484 -22.51 9.97 -0.77
C GLY A 484 -23.30 11.20 -1.18
N PRO A 485 -22.63 12.32 -1.50
CA PRO A 485 -23.28 13.55 -1.90
C PRO A 485 -23.99 13.42 -3.25
N LYS A 486 -24.99 14.29 -3.49
CA LYS A 486 -25.54 14.47 -4.83
C LYS A 486 -24.43 14.97 -5.76
N PRO A 487 -24.13 14.26 -6.86
CA PRO A 487 -23.12 14.72 -7.79
C PRO A 487 -23.60 15.94 -8.55
N GLY A 488 -22.65 16.83 -8.86
CA GLY A 488 -22.88 17.92 -9.82
C GLY A 488 -22.79 17.43 -11.26
N ALA A 489 -22.74 18.34 -12.22
CA ALA A 489 -22.48 17.99 -13.61
C ALA A 489 -21.07 17.35 -13.72
N HIS A 490 -20.97 16.29 -14.52
CA HIS A 490 -19.70 15.60 -14.77
C HIS A 490 -19.17 15.90 -16.18
N PHE A 491 -17.86 15.87 -16.35
CA PHE A 491 -17.18 16.19 -17.61
C PHE A 491 -17.70 15.39 -18.81
N ASP A 492 -17.94 14.10 -18.67
CA ASP A 492 -18.38 13.23 -19.77
C ASP A 492 -19.81 13.48 -20.26
N SER A 493 -20.61 14.24 -19.51
CA SER A 493 -22.01 14.53 -19.84
C SER A 493 -22.25 15.92 -20.45
N ASN A 494 -21.31 16.85 -20.30
CA ASN A 494 -21.57 18.27 -20.53
C ASN A 494 -21.54 18.69 -22.00
N ARG A 495 -20.86 17.93 -22.88
CA ARG A 495 -20.81 18.23 -24.34
C ARG A 495 -22.09 17.90 -25.08
N ASP A 496 -22.97 17.12 -24.52
CA ASP A 496 -24.24 16.70 -25.11
C ASP A 496 -25.39 17.08 -24.16
N THR A 497 -26.23 18.02 -24.59
CA THR A 497 -27.36 18.50 -23.78
C THR A 497 -28.34 17.41 -23.41
N GLY A 498 -28.46 16.34 -24.22
CA GLY A 498 -29.26 15.17 -23.90
C GLY A 498 -28.65 14.34 -22.76
N LYS A 499 -27.35 14.15 -22.81
CA LYS A 499 -26.60 13.47 -21.74
C LYS A 499 -26.61 14.26 -20.43
N GLN A 500 -26.47 15.58 -20.50
CA GLN A 500 -26.56 16.47 -19.35
C GLN A 500 -27.94 16.40 -18.69
N ALA A 501 -29.01 16.49 -19.51
CA ALA A 501 -30.39 16.38 -19.03
C ALA A 501 -30.63 15.01 -18.37
N GLU A 502 -30.11 13.93 -18.94
CA GLU A 502 -30.18 12.60 -18.37
C GLU A 502 -29.42 12.51 -17.04
N TYR A 503 -28.20 13.07 -16.97
CA TYR A 503 -27.38 13.10 -15.75
C TYR A 503 -28.14 13.79 -14.61
N THR A 504 -28.64 14.99 -14.87
CA THR A 504 -29.44 15.76 -13.89
C THR A 504 -30.67 14.98 -13.46
N ARG A 505 -31.43 14.42 -14.40
CA ARG A 505 -32.61 13.62 -14.09
C ARG A 505 -32.29 12.42 -13.20
N LEU A 506 -31.18 11.70 -13.43
CA LEU A 506 -30.78 10.57 -12.63
C LEU A 506 -30.31 11.01 -11.23
N ALA A 507 -29.58 12.13 -11.15
CA ALA A 507 -29.18 12.70 -9.88
C ALA A 507 -30.40 13.16 -9.06
N ASP A 508 -31.35 13.82 -9.69
CA ASP A 508 -32.60 14.28 -9.06
C ASP A 508 -33.47 13.09 -8.61
N GLU A 509 -33.51 12.03 -9.37
CA GLU A 509 -34.23 10.81 -8.99
C GLU A 509 -33.63 10.16 -7.74
N LEU A 510 -32.31 10.14 -7.62
CA LEU A 510 -31.62 9.47 -6.49
C LEU A 510 -31.58 10.36 -5.22
N TRP A 511 -31.37 11.66 -5.34
CA TRP A 511 -31.21 12.57 -4.18
C TRP A 511 -32.37 13.55 -3.98
N GLY A 512 -33.26 13.71 -4.97
CA GLY A 512 -34.22 14.78 -5.05
C GLY A 512 -33.67 15.99 -5.80
N GLU A 513 -34.58 16.85 -6.34
CA GLU A 513 -34.17 18.06 -7.10
C GLU A 513 -33.37 19.03 -6.21
N ASN A 514 -33.88 19.33 -5.03
CA ASN A 514 -33.29 20.24 -4.04
C ASN A 514 -33.14 19.53 -2.69
N PRO A 515 -32.14 18.61 -2.54
CA PRO A 515 -32.00 17.86 -1.31
C PRO A 515 -31.60 18.78 -0.16
N ALA A 516 -32.07 18.49 1.04
CA ALA A 516 -31.57 19.11 2.28
C ALA A 516 -30.06 18.79 2.44
N SER A 517 -29.37 19.53 3.30
CA SER A 517 -27.94 19.36 3.55
C SER A 517 -27.58 17.93 4.00
N GLN A 518 -28.52 17.25 4.66
CA GLN A 518 -28.43 15.84 5.02
C GLN A 518 -29.79 15.15 4.87
N GLY A 519 -29.79 13.87 4.54
CA GLY A 519 -31.03 13.12 4.39
C GLY A 519 -30.83 11.72 3.84
N PHE A 520 -31.95 11.11 3.49
CA PHE A 520 -31.99 9.90 2.71
C PHE A 520 -33.19 9.91 1.77
N ASN A 521 -33.09 9.18 0.67
CA ASN A 521 -34.16 8.98 -0.30
C ASN A 521 -34.30 7.52 -0.65
N GLN A 522 -35.53 7.01 -0.61
CA GLN A 522 -35.82 5.66 -1.06
C GLN A 522 -36.19 5.64 -2.54
N VAL A 523 -35.46 4.88 -3.32
CA VAL A 523 -35.69 4.75 -4.76
C VAL A 523 -35.83 3.28 -5.14
N GLY A 524 -37.02 2.91 -5.53
CA GLY A 524 -37.37 1.49 -5.71
C GLY A 524 -37.24 0.70 -4.41
N LYS A 525 -36.37 -0.30 -4.40
CA LYS A 525 -36.09 -1.11 -3.20
C LYS A 525 -34.88 -0.62 -2.41
N GLY A 526 -34.08 0.30 -2.95
CA GLY A 526 -32.84 0.78 -2.35
C GLY A 526 -32.96 2.14 -1.70
N VAL A 527 -31.90 2.58 -1.05
CA VAL A 527 -31.84 3.84 -0.32
C VAL A 527 -30.52 4.55 -0.59
N VAL A 528 -30.58 5.86 -0.80
CA VAL A 528 -29.41 6.74 -0.89
C VAL A 528 -29.37 7.62 0.36
N TYR A 529 -28.21 7.71 1.01
CA TYR A 529 -27.94 8.52 2.20
C TYR A 529 -26.90 9.60 1.87
N TRP A 530 -27.06 10.81 2.44
CA TRP A 530 -26.07 11.89 2.23
C TRP A 530 -26.01 12.86 3.39
N GLY A 531 -24.92 13.62 3.51
CA GLY A 531 -24.74 14.76 4.40
C GLY A 531 -24.58 14.44 5.89
N MET A 532 -24.88 13.25 6.32
CA MET A 532 -24.63 12.74 7.67
C MET A 532 -23.28 12.03 7.75
N PRO A 533 -22.70 11.79 8.93
CA PRO A 533 -21.55 10.90 9.10
C PRO A 533 -21.83 9.50 8.53
N LEU A 534 -20.84 8.85 7.92
CA LEU A 534 -21.00 7.49 7.37
C LEU A 534 -21.47 6.49 8.45
N ALA A 535 -20.95 6.61 9.68
CA ALA A 535 -21.38 5.78 10.82
C ALA A 535 -22.89 5.85 11.07
N GLU A 536 -23.48 7.06 11.02
CA GLU A 536 -24.93 7.26 11.17
C GLU A 536 -25.73 6.65 10.00
N ALA A 537 -25.22 6.77 8.78
CA ALA A 537 -25.85 6.16 7.59
C ALA A 537 -25.83 4.63 7.67
N ILE A 538 -24.73 4.04 8.14
CA ILE A 538 -24.59 2.59 8.37
C ILE A 538 -25.58 2.11 9.44
N GLU A 539 -25.71 2.85 10.54
CA GLU A 539 -26.67 2.55 11.62
C GLU A 539 -28.11 2.60 11.10
N LYS A 540 -28.49 3.69 10.40
CA LYS A 540 -29.83 3.81 9.76
C LYS A 540 -30.11 2.70 8.74
N ALA A 541 -29.06 2.24 8.06
CA ALA A 541 -29.14 1.11 7.12
C ALA A 541 -29.20 -0.26 7.83
N SER A 542 -29.08 -0.30 9.18
CA SER A 542 -29.01 -1.53 9.98
C SER A 542 -27.94 -2.50 9.52
N ILE A 543 -26.77 -1.99 9.19
CA ILE A 543 -25.60 -2.81 8.84
C ILE A 543 -24.80 -3.07 10.12
N ILE A 544 -24.68 -4.33 10.48
CA ILE A 544 -23.98 -4.79 11.69
C ILE A 544 -22.48 -4.79 11.41
N PRO A 545 -21.63 -4.27 12.33
CA PRO A 545 -20.19 -4.33 12.18
C PRO A 545 -19.69 -5.78 12.21
N ASP A 546 -18.63 -6.05 11.44
CA ASP A 546 -17.99 -7.37 11.39
C ASP A 546 -17.27 -7.72 12.70
N ILE A 547 -16.82 -6.71 13.44
CA ILE A 547 -16.31 -6.83 14.81
C ILE A 547 -16.80 -5.64 15.64
N SER A 548 -17.36 -5.91 16.81
CA SER A 548 -17.59 -4.88 17.83
C SER A 548 -16.86 -5.19 19.12
N MET A 549 -16.59 -4.16 19.91
CA MET A 549 -15.89 -4.24 21.18
C MET A 549 -16.81 -3.73 22.29
N GLN A 550 -16.74 -4.33 23.47
CA GLN A 550 -17.48 -3.87 24.63
C GLN A 550 -17.03 -2.47 25.07
N THR A 551 -15.74 -2.17 24.95
CA THR A 551 -15.14 -0.88 25.28
C THR A 551 -14.43 -0.31 24.06
N GLY A 552 -14.81 0.92 23.63
CA GLY A 552 -14.24 1.57 22.45
C GLY A 552 -14.67 0.91 21.14
N ASN A 553 -13.83 1.03 20.13
CA ASN A 553 -14.00 0.40 18.82
C ASN A 553 -12.64 0.01 18.22
N THR A 554 -12.65 -0.82 17.18
CA THR A 554 -11.42 -1.36 16.59
C THR A 554 -10.50 -0.28 16.02
N LYS A 555 -11.06 0.83 15.51
CA LYS A 555 -10.28 1.92 14.93
C LYS A 555 -9.52 2.70 16.02
N ASP A 556 -10.22 3.20 17.04
CA ASP A 556 -9.61 4.01 18.10
C ASP A 556 -8.66 3.18 18.95
N ASN A 557 -8.96 1.89 19.13
CA ASN A 557 -8.11 0.95 19.83
C ASN A 557 -7.01 0.33 18.95
N MET A 558 -6.87 0.79 17.69
CA MET A 558 -5.86 0.31 16.74
C MET A 558 -5.84 -1.24 16.60
N ILE A 559 -7.01 -1.86 16.66
CA ILE A 559 -7.20 -3.28 16.37
C ILE A 559 -7.52 -3.42 14.89
N TYR A 560 -6.57 -3.96 14.14
CA TYR A 560 -6.73 -4.22 12.72
C TYR A 560 -7.17 -5.66 12.51
N PHE A 561 -8.01 -5.88 11.50
CA PHE A 561 -8.53 -7.21 11.24
C PHE A 561 -8.77 -7.47 9.76
N ALA A 562 -8.82 -8.75 9.40
CA ALA A 562 -9.34 -9.22 8.13
C ALA A 562 -10.19 -10.45 8.35
N HIS A 563 -11.35 -10.53 7.71
CA HIS A 563 -12.27 -11.63 7.80
C HIS A 563 -12.27 -12.48 6.51
N ARG A 564 -12.10 -13.80 6.69
CA ARG A 564 -12.20 -14.79 5.61
C ARG A 564 -13.31 -15.76 5.92
N LYS A 565 -14.22 -15.96 4.95
CA LYS A 565 -15.38 -16.83 5.09
C LYS A 565 -15.21 -18.11 4.28
N LEU A 566 -15.36 -19.26 4.96
CA LEU A 566 -15.37 -20.59 4.39
C LEU A 566 -16.80 -21.17 4.49
N ALA A 567 -17.02 -22.31 3.87
CA ALA A 567 -18.30 -23.01 3.98
C ALA A 567 -18.61 -23.43 5.44
N ASP A 568 -17.59 -23.89 6.17
CA ASP A 568 -17.66 -24.46 7.51
C ASP A 568 -16.92 -23.67 8.61
N ALA A 569 -16.36 -22.52 8.26
CA ALA A 569 -15.63 -21.67 9.21
C ALA A 569 -15.65 -20.19 8.82
N ASP A 570 -15.48 -19.33 9.82
CA ASP A 570 -15.19 -17.92 9.70
C ASP A 570 -13.85 -17.63 10.40
N LEU A 571 -12.89 -17.01 9.69
CA LEU A 571 -11.53 -16.79 10.13
C LEU A 571 -11.26 -15.30 10.27
N TYR A 572 -11.01 -14.83 11.46
CA TYR A 572 -10.66 -13.44 11.74
C TYR A 572 -9.18 -13.34 12.10
N PHE A 573 -8.36 -12.80 11.21
CA PHE A 573 -7.03 -12.33 11.58
C PHE A 573 -7.19 -11.03 12.37
N MET A 574 -6.58 -10.94 13.55
CA MET A 574 -6.67 -9.77 14.42
C MET A 574 -5.27 -9.37 14.88
N ALA A 575 -4.98 -8.07 14.86
CA ALA A 575 -3.69 -7.51 15.26
C ALA A 575 -3.88 -6.28 16.17
N ASN A 576 -3.30 -6.32 17.35
CA ASN A 576 -3.17 -5.16 18.23
C ASN A 576 -1.93 -4.36 17.80
N ARG A 577 -2.12 -3.14 17.30
CA ARG A 577 -1.01 -2.28 16.88
C ARG A 577 -0.53 -1.28 17.93
N LYS A 578 -1.08 -1.34 19.14
CA LYS A 578 -0.62 -0.52 20.29
C LYS A 578 0.58 -1.14 21.00
N ASP A 579 1.33 -0.29 21.69
CA ASP A 579 2.35 -0.72 22.67
C ASP A 579 1.73 -0.99 24.05
N LEU A 580 0.42 -1.12 24.11
CA LEU A 580 -0.38 -1.43 25.29
C LEU A 580 -1.23 -2.67 25.03
N PRO A 581 -1.49 -3.49 26.06
CA PRO A 581 -2.41 -4.63 25.93
C PRO A 581 -3.84 -4.13 25.68
N GLU A 582 -4.63 -4.98 25.02
CA GLU A 582 -6.07 -4.81 24.87
C GLU A 582 -6.79 -6.00 25.49
N GLU A 583 -7.59 -5.75 26.53
CA GLU A 583 -8.37 -6.77 27.20
C GLU A 583 -9.84 -6.34 27.20
N THR A 584 -10.64 -7.01 26.39
CA THR A 584 -12.07 -6.69 26.26
C THR A 584 -12.86 -7.86 25.67
N THR A 585 -14.18 -7.79 25.76
CA THR A 585 -15.07 -8.69 25.03
C THR A 585 -15.23 -8.20 23.58
N PHE A 586 -14.91 -9.05 22.62
CA PHE A 586 -15.20 -8.86 21.22
C PHE A 586 -16.47 -9.63 20.81
N THR A 587 -17.28 -9.01 19.98
CA THR A 587 -18.51 -9.64 19.45
C THR A 587 -18.44 -9.69 17.92
N PHE A 588 -18.74 -10.87 17.39
CA PHE A 588 -18.69 -11.23 15.97
C PHE A 588 -20.08 -11.66 15.49
N PRO A 589 -20.56 -11.19 14.32
CA PRO A 589 -21.86 -11.60 13.76
C PRO A 589 -21.82 -13.01 13.17
N VAL A 590 -21.36 -13.97 13.97
CA VAL A 590 -21.11 -15.36 13.55
C VAL A 590 -21.81 -16.33 14.50
N ASN A 591 -22.57 -17.25 13.92
CA ASN A 591 -23.29 -18.29 14.65
C ASN A 591 -22.75 -19.70 14.35
N ARG A 592 -21.44 -19.91 14.59
CA ARG A 592 -20.82 -21.24 14.51
C ARG A 592 -20.78 -21.91 15.88
N LYS A 593 -20.58 -23.24 15.91
CA LYS A 593 -20.69 -24.03 17.15
C LYS A 593 -19.54 -23.80 18.10
N PHE A 594 -18.33 -23.66 17.58
CA PHE A 594 -17.09 -23.60 18.33
C PHE A 594 -16.29 -22.35 17.99
N ALA A 595 -15.54 -21.85 18.97
CA ALA A 595 -14.59 -20.75 18.80
C ALA A 595 -13.18 -21.24 19.18
N GLU A 596 -12.18 -20.87 18.38
CA GLU A 596 -10.78 -21.26 18.56
C GLU A 596 -9.87 -20.04 18.41
N LEU A 597 -8.72 -20.09 19.08
CA LEU A 597 -7.60 -19.18 18.84
C LEU A 597 -6.48 -19.96 18.14
N TRP A 598 -5.98 -19.43 17.03
CA TRP A 598 -4.81 -19.98 16.36
C TRP A 598 -3.65 -19.00 16.48
N ASN A 599 -2.59 -19.40 17.17
CA ASN A 599 -1.41 -18.56 17.38
C ASN A 599 -0.41 -18.76 16.23
N PRO A 600 -0.19 -17.77 15.36
CA PRO A 600 0.74 -17.94 14.24
C PRO A 600 2.21 -17.91 14.66
N VAL A 601 2.56 -17.40 15.86
CA VAL A 601 3.93 -17.41 16.38
C VAL A 601 4.36 -18.83 16.72
N THR A 602 3.52 -19.55 17.47
CA THR A 602 3.83 -20.92 17.93
C THR A 602 3.29 -22.00 17.01
N GLY A 603 2.24 -21.70 16.22
CA GLY A 603 1.48 -22.67 15.44
C GLY A 603 0.46 -23.46 16.28
N GLU A 604 0.31 -23.13 17.56
CA GLU A 604 -0.62 -23.80 18.47
C GLU A 604 -2.05 -23.31 18.29
N ARG A 605 -3.00 -24.18 18.65
CA ARG A 605 -4.43 -23.92 18.61
C ARG A 605 -5.07 -24.16 19.96
N TYR A 606 -6.01 -23.31 20.34
CA TYR A 606 -6.70 -23.36 21.61
C TYR A 606 -8.20 -23.23 21.43
N SER A 607 -9.00 -23.84 22.30
CA SER A 607 -10.44 -23.58 22.36
C SER A 607 -10.70 -22.27 23.12
N LEU A 608 -11.64 -21.47 22.60
CA LEU A 608 -12.15 -20.25 23.22
C LEU A 608 -13.59 -20.47 23.75
N THR A 609 -13.93 -19.85 24.88
CA THR A 609 -15.29 -19.85 25.38
C THR A 609 -16.11 -18.76 24.68
N GLY A 610 -16.96 -19.15 23.73
CA GLY A 610 -17.88 -18.26 23.04
C GLY A 610 -19.24 -18.18 23.73
N ARG A 611 -19.74 -16.96 23.97
CA ARG A 611 -21.09 -16.71 24.47
C ARG A 611 -22.00 -16.31 23.31
N LYS A 612 -23.04 -17.09 23.03
CA LYS A 612 -23.97 -16.83 21.95
C LYS A 612 -25.10 -15.90 22.38
N SER A 613 -25.42 -14.96 21.52
CA SER A 613 -26.58 -14.06 21.69
C SER A 613 -27.77 -14.53 20.84
N LYS A 614 -28.98 -14.02 21.18
CA LYS A 614 -30.22 -14.36 20.47
C LYS A 614 -30.26 -13.89 19.02
N ASP A 615 -29.49 -12.87 18.69
CA ASP A 615 -29.34 -12.31 17.33
C ASP A 615 -28.41 -13.13 16.42
N GLY A 616 -27.81 -14.20 16.94
CA GLY A 616 -26.90 -15.08 16.23
C GLY A 616 -25.44 -14.64 16.28
N SER A 617 -25.09 -13.61 17.06
CA SER A 617 -23.71 -13.22 17.29
C SER A 617 -23.02 -14.10 18.34
N THR A 618 -21.68 -14.10 18.33
CA THR A 618 -20.86 -14.78 19.33
C THR A 618 -19.88 -13.82 19.95
N SER A 619 -19.89 -13.69 21.27
CA SER A 619 -18.97 -12.88 22.04
C SER A 619 -17.87 -13.73 22.66
N VAL A 620 -16.62 -13.24 22.63
CA VAL A 620 -15.42 -13.90 23.15
C VAL A 620 -14.60 -12.87 23.92
N ASP A 621 -14.10 -13.25 25.11
CA ASP A 621 -13.17 -12.43 25.86
C ASP A 621 -11.75 -12.67 25.33
N LEU A 622 -11.09 -11.63 24.89
CA LEU A 622 -9.75 -11.68 24.34
C LEU A 622 -8.81 -10.75 25.13
N CYS A 623 -7.60 -11.22 25.36
CA CYS A 623 -6.49 -10.43 25.88
C CYS A 623 -5.37 -10.46 24.84
N MET A 624 -5.13 -9.32 24.21
CA MET A 624 -4.08 -9.15 23.19
C MET A 624 -2.91 -8.39 23.82
N ALA A 625 -1.75 -9.02 23.91
CA ALA A 625 -0.53 -8.34 24.33
C ALA A 625 -0.17 -7.18 23.39
N PRO A 626 0.70 -6.23 23.80
CA PRO A 626 1.22 -5.22 22.91
C PRO A 626 1.79 -5.83 21.61
N ARG A 627 1.39 -5.31 20.46
CA ARG A 627 1.85 -5.78 19.14
C ARG A 627 1.58 -7.25 18.85
N GLU A 628 0.66 -7.89 19.52
CA GLU A 628 0.28 -9.29 19.29
C GLU A 628 -0.73 -9.41 18.14
N ALA A 629 -0.65 -10.53 17.42
CA ALA A 629 -1.64 -10.91 16.42
C ALA A 629 -1.89 -12.42 16.44
N PHE A 630 -3.15 -12.79 16.16
CA PHE A 630 -3.60 -14.18 16.09
C PHE A 630 -4.88 -14.29 15.24
N PHE A 631 -5.33 -15.51 15.02
CA PHE A 631 -6.64 -15.77 14.43
C PHE A 631 -7.67 -16.12 15.50
N VAL A 632 -8.86 -15.54 15.40
CA VAL A 632 -10.08 -16.03 16.03
C VAL A 632 -10.85 -16.80 14.97
N VAL A 633 -11.10 -18.06 15.20
CA VAL A 633 -11.70 -18.98 14.24
C VAL A 633 -13.00 -19.50 14.79
N PHE A 634 -14.09 -19.30 14.06
CA PHE A 634 -15.38 -19.90 14.37
C PHE A 634 -15.64 -21.05 13.41
N THR A 635 -15.97 -22.24 13.95
CA THR A 635 -16.12 -23.45 13.13
C THR A 635 -17.29 -24.31 13.59
N ASP A 636 -17.84 -25.12 12.69
CA ASP A 636 -18.83 -26.14 13.01
C ASP A 636 -18.21 -27.49 13.33
N LYS A 637 -16.90 -27.68 13.14
CA LYS A 637 -16.15 -28.88 13.45
C LYS A 637 -15.64 -28.82 14.87
N GLN A 638 -15.88 -29.88 15.64
CA GLN A 638 -15.32 -30.00 16.98
C GLN A 638 -13.95 -30.67 16.91
N GLU A 639 -12.95 -29.99 17.47
CA GLU A 639 -11.65 -30.57 17.75
C GLU A 639 -11.38 -30.55 19.26
N LYS A 640 -10.64 -31.56 19.76
CA LYS A 640 -10.24 -31.58 21.17
C LYS A 640 -8.99 -30.71 21.34
N LEU A 641 -9.18 -29.46 21.65
CA LEU A 641 -8.13 -28.48 21.86
C LEU A 641 -7.99 -28.13 23.36
N PRO A 642 -6.79 -27.80 23.84
CA PRO A 642 -6.63 -27.20 25.17
C PRO A 642 -7.38 -25.87 25.24
N ALA A 643 -7.93 -25.55 26.42
CA ALA A 643 -8.56 -24.25 26.63
C ALA A 643 -7.50 -23.14 26.60
N MET A 644 -7.85 -21.99 25.99
CA MET A 644 -6.99 -20.81 26.02
C MET A 644 -6.88 -20.30 27.45
N LYS A 645 -5.65 -20.10 27.91
CA LYS A 645 -5.33 -19.38 29.13
C LYS A 645 -4.46 -18.18 28.73
N TRP A 646 -4.91 -17.00 29.10
CA TRP A 646 -4.19 -15.79 28.73
C TRP A 646 -2.98 -15.60 29.63
N TYR A 647 -1.81 -15.35 29.02
CA TYR A 647 -0.62 -14.99 29.79
C TYR A 647 -0.87 -13.66 30.51
N GLN A 648 -0.90 -13.72 31.81
CA GLN A 648 -0.95 -12.56 32.66
C GLN A 648 0.31 -12.53 33.53
N PRO A 649 1.15 -11.49 33.45
CA PRO A 649 2.26 -11.31 34.37
C PRO A 649 1.68 -10.99 35.75
N THR A 650 1.35 -12.03 36.51
CA THR A 650 0.72 -11.95 37.82
C THR A 650 1.75 -11.72 38.92
N ASN A 651 1.27 -11.56 40.17
CA ASN A 651 2.06 -11.49 41.41
C ASN A 651 3.00 -12.67 41.64
N ARG A 652 3.09 -13.63 40.72
CA ARG A 652 3.98 -14.81 40.74
C ARG A 652 5.16 -14.67 39.79
N SER A 653 5.52 -13.46 39.38
CA SER A 653 6.76 -13.21 38.63
C SER A 653 7.93 -12.96 39.57
N GLU A 654 9.04 -13.63 39.34
CA GLU A 654 10.28 -13.50 40.09
C GLU A 654 11.42 -13.10 39.16
N THR A 655 12.05 -11.95 39.46
CA THR A 655 13.25 -11.53 38.73
C THR A 655 14.42 -12.42 39.10
N ILE A 656 15.14 -12.93 38.12
CA ILE A 656 16.37 -13.75 38.33
C ILE A 656 17.50 -12.82 38.76
N LYS A 657 17.77 -12.81 40.08
CA LYS A 657 18.80 -11.95 40.72
C LYS A 657 20.19 -12.55 40.65
N GLY A 658 21.21 -11.71 40.89
CA GLY A 658 22.64 -12.06 41.01
C GLY A 658 23.34 -12.13 39.66
N SER A 659 24.66 -12.33 39.70
CA SER A 659 25.55 -12.16 38.56
C SER A 659 25.26 -13.12 37.39
N TRP A 660 25.46 -12.64 36.19
CA TRP A 660 25.42 -13.40 34.95
C TRP A 660 26.83 -13.49 34.34
N GLU A 661 27.22 -14.65 33.85
CA GLU A 661 28.37 -14.78 32.97
C GLU A 661 27.93 -14.45 31.55
N VAL A 662 28.62 -13.47 30.92
CA VAL A 662 28.29 -13.03 29.56
C VAL A 662 29.56 -13.13 28.71
N TYR A 663 29.44 -13.76 27.56
CA TYR A 663 30.50 -13.86 26.56
C TYR A 663 30.18 -13.04 25.32
N PHE A 664 31.07 -12.12 25.01
CA PHE A 664 31.04 -11.34 23.79
C PHE A 664 32.17 -11.79 22.87
N ASP A 665 31.88 -12.18 21.66
CA ASP A 665 32.85 -12.71 20.71
C ASP A 665 33.93 -11.67 20.36
N PRO A 666 35.24 -11.96 20.66
CA PRO A 666 36.33 -11.05 20.32
C PRO A 666 36.51 -10.79 18.82
N VAL A 667 36.08 -11.72 17.95
CA VAL A 667 36.11 -11.56 16.49
C VAL A 667 35.25 -10.35 16.07
N TRP A 668 34.17 -10.08 16.79
CA TRP A 668 33.30 -8.92 16.62
C TRP A 668 33.70 -7.71 17.48
N GLY A 669 34.93 -7.73 18.01
CA GLY A 669 35.46 -6.68 18.86
C GLY A 669 34.94 -6.70 20.30
N GLY A 670 34.35 -7.82 20.74
CA GLY A 670 33.88 -7.98 22.09
C GLY A 670 35.03 -8.26 23.10
N PRO A 671 34.80 -8.04 24.43
CA PRO A 671 35.83 -8.19 25.45
C PRO A 671 36.08 -9.68 25.85
N GLY A 672 35.37 -10.63 25.26
CA GLY A 672 35.37 -12.03 25.71
C GLY A 672 34.40 -12.22 26.87
N LYS A 673 34.83 -13.01 27.88
CA LYS A 673 34.05 -13.33 29.08
C LYS A 673 34.07 -12.17 30.06
N VAL A 674 32.89 -11.72 30.48
CA VAL A 674 32.66 -10.71 31.51
C VAL A 674 31.59 -11.19 32.50
N VAL A 675 31.53 -10.56 33.66
CA VAL A 675 30.48 -10.83 34.65
C VAL A 675 29.64 -9.57 34.79
N PHE A 676 28.33 -9.74 34.63
CA PHE A 676 27.33 -8.68 34.86
C PHE A 676 26.69 -8.92 36.22
N ASP A 677 26.95 -8.08 37.20
CA ASP A 677 26.32 -8.18 38.52
C ASP A 677 24.81 -7.84 38.40
N GLU A 678 24.46 -6.93 37.50
CA GLU A 678 23.09 -6.60 37.08
C GLU A 678 23.01 -6.54 35.56
N LEU A 679 21.85 -6.90 35.02
CA LEU A 679 21.57 -6.75 33.58
C LEU A 679 21.30 -5.30 33.21
N TYR A 680 21.84 -4.87 32.07
CA TYR A 680 21.67 -3.50 31.58
C TYR A 680 21.77 -3.45 30.06
N ASP A 681 21.28 -2.34 29.47
CA ASP A 681 21.44 -2.04 28.06
C ASP A 681 22.92 -1.81 27.72
N TRP A 682 23.49 -2.59 26.82
CA TRP A 682 24.91 -2.50 26.44
C TRP A 682 25.33 -1.11 26.03
N THR A 683 24.42 -0.32 25.42
CA THR A 683 24.71 1.04 24.95
C THR A 683 25.03 2.00 26.10
N SER A 684 24.66 1.66 27.33
CA SER A 684 25.00 2.43 28.54
C SER A 684 26.36 2.08 29.15
N SER A 685 27.05 1.05 28.61
CA SER A 685 28.37 0.61 29.13
C SER A 685 29.43 1.68 28.94
N THR A 686 30.34 1.78 29.91
CA THR A 686 31.58 2.60 29.80
C THR A 686 32.68 1.92 29.01
N ASP A 687 32.61 0.58 28.86
CA ASP A 687 33.55 -0.18 28.00
C ASP A 687 33.08 -0.10 26.54
N PRO A 688 33.84 0.55 25.62
CA PRO A 688 33.45 0.67 24.24
C PRO A 688 33.29 -0.68 23.51
N ARG A 689 33.97 -1.75 23.98
CA ARG A 689 33.86 -3.09 23.43
C ARG A 689 32.50 -3.75 23.75
N ILE A 690 31.79 -3.25 24.77
CA ILE A 690 30.41 -3.66 25.11
C ILE A 690 29.43 -2.66 24.51
N LYS A 691 29.68 -1.35 24.72
CA LYS A 691 28.80 -0.25 24.27
C LYS A 691 28.46 -0.33 22.78
N TYR A 692 29.45 -0.61 21.96
CA TYR A 692 29.34 -0.64 20.51
C TYR A 692 29.36 -2.07 19.95
N TYR A 693 29.20 -3.09 20.79
CA TYR A 693 29.17 -4.47 20.32
C TYR A 693 28.01 -4.71 19.37
N SER A 694 28.28 -5.43 18.29
CA SER A 694 27.28 -6.00 17.40
C SER A 694 27.62 -7.46 17.12
N GLY A 695 26.64 -8.32 17.25
CA GLY A 695 26.79 -9.77 17.13
C GLY A 695 25.94 -10.49 18.17
N THR A 696 26.27 -11.75 18.42
CA THR A 696 25.59 -12.54 19.44
C THR A 696 26.40 -12.57 20.73
N ALA A 697 25.78 -12.14 21.86
CA ALA A 697 26.31 -12.33 23.18
C ALA A 697 25.62 -13.52 23.87
N VAL A 698 26.40 -14.34 24.59
CA VAL A 698 25.92 -15.52 25.26
C VAL A 698 25.87 -15.30 26.77
N TYR A 699 24.66 -15.29 27.34
CA TYR A 699 24.42 -15.16 28.76
C TYR A 699 24.26 -16.54 29.40
N LYS A 700 24.97 -16.80 30.52
CA LYS A 700 24.89 -18.05 31.26
C LYS A 700 24.58 -17.80 32.71
N LYS A 701 23.66 -18.62 33.25
CA LYS A 701 23.33 -18.60 34.67
C LYS A 701 22.72 -19.91 35.11
N THR A 702 23.06 -20.32 36.34
CA THR A 702 22.38 -21.42 37.04
C THR A 702 21.27 -20.83 37.91
N ILE A 703 20.08 -21.37 37.80
CA ILE A 703 18.91 -20.97 38.59
C ILE A 703 18.36 -22.12 39.40
N GLN A 704 17.76 -21.84 40.54
CA GLN A 704 16.98 -22.79 41.31
C GLN A 704 15.53 -22.71 40.87
N CYS A 705 15.03 -23.71 40.19
CA CYS A 705 13.65 -23.76 39.74
C CYS A 705 13.16 -25.21 39.72
N ASN A 706 12.02 -25.47 40.36
CA ASN A 706 11.43 -26.81 40.37
C ASN A 706 10.24 -26.83 39.41
N PRO A 707 10.09 -27.89 38.58
CA PRO A 707 8.86 -28.16 37.87
C PRO A 707 7.67 -28.18 38.83
N SER A 708 6.56 -27.67 38.37
CA SER A 708 5.29 -27.71 39.08
C SER A 708 4.17 -28.06 38.10
N ASN A 709 2.93 -28.14 38.57
CA ASN A 709 1.79 -28.29 37.70
C ASN A 709 1.52 -26.99 36.88
N ASP A 710 2.09 -25.85 37.32
CA ASP A 710 1.98 -24.60 36.59
C ASP A 710 2.78 -24.62 35.28
N ARG A 711 2.41 -23.79 34.30
CA ARG A 711 3.31 -23.43 33.23
C ARG A 711 4.35 -22.44 33.75
N ILE A 712 5.57 -22.61 33.32
CA ILE A 712 6.69 -21.76 33.71
C ILE A 712 7.25 -21.09 32.49
N TYR A 713 7.15 -19.79 32.45
CA TYR A 713 7.68 -18.97 31.38
C TYR A 713 8.97 -18.29 31.79
N LEU A 714 9.91 -18.23 30.87
CA LEU A 714 11.04 -17.31 30.92
C LEU A 714 10.66 -16.03 30.16
N ASP A 715 10.50 -14.93 30.87
CA ASP A 715 10.22 -13.61 30.32
C ASP A 715 11.55 -12.84 30.23
N LEU A 716 11.94 -12.49 29.01
CA LEU A 716 13.19 -11.79 28.72
C LEU A 716 12.97 -10.27 28.62
N GLY A 717 11.72 -9.78 28.72
CA GLY A 717 11.43 -8.45 28.24
C GLY A 717 11.83 -8.32 26.76
N ASN A 718 12.02 -7.10 26.28
CA ASN A 718 12.55 -6.89 24.92
C ASN A 718 14.09 -7.10 24.93
N PRO A 719 14.63 -8.17 24.31
CA PRO A 719 16.06 -8.47 24.31
C PRO A 719 16.88 -7.58 23.34
N GLY A 720 16.31 -6.54 22.80
CA GLY A 720 16.86 -5.72 21.74
C GLY A 720 16.35 -6.15 20.37
N LEU A 721 16.80 -7.27 19.80
CA LEU A 721 16.24 -7.77 18.53
C LEU A 721 15.67 -9.18 18.65
N ILE A 722 16.47 -10.15 19.11
CA ILE A 722 16.11 -11.57 19.11
C ILE A 722 16.97 -12.33 20.11
N ALA A 723 16.39 -13.35 20.76
CA ALA A 723 17.13 -14.20 21.68
C ALA A 723 16.77 -15.68 21.49
N ARG A 724 17.78 -16.54 21.40
CA ARG A 724 17.66 -18.00 21.38
C ARG A 724 17.97 -18.56 22.77
N VAL A 725 17.09 -19.38 23.28
CA VAL A 725 17.12 -19.85 24.67
C VAL A 725 17.38 -21.34 24.75
N PHE A 726 18.31 -21.71 25.62
CA PHE A 726 18.60 -23.10 26.02
C PHE A 726 18.37 -23.26 27.50
N VAL A 727 17.76 -24.36 27.88
CA VAL A 727 17.60 -24.79 29.27
C VAL A 727 18.19 -26.22 29.41
N ASN A 728 19.12 -26.39 30.32
CA ASN A 728 19.82 -27.68 30.53
C ASN A 728 20.41 -28.24 29.21
N SER A 729 21.00 -27.36 28.39
CA SER A 729 21.58 -27.65 27.07
C SER A 729 20.58 -28.10 26.00
N GLN A 730 19.29 -28.03 26.26
CA GLN A 730 18.24 -28.27 25.27
C GLN A 730 17.71 -26.92 24.74
N GLU A 731 17.59 -26.79 23.44
CA GLU A 731 16.99 -25.62 22.85
C GLU A 731 15.52 -25.53 23.22
N ALA A 732 15.15 -24.46 23.93
CA ALA A 732 13.78 -24.19 24.33
C ALA A 732 13.00 -23.41 23.24
N GLY A 733 13.68 -22.52 22.53
CA GLY A 733 13.09 -21.74 21.42
C GLY A 733 13.74 -20.38 21.21
N VAL A 734 13.07 -19.56 20.42
CA VAL A 734 13.52 -18.21 20.08
C VAL A 734 12.46 -17.19 20.49
N VAL A 735 12.87 -16.18 21.24
CA VAL A 735 12.07 -15.02 21.63
C VAL A 735 12.39 -13.87 20.68
N TRP A 736 11.44 -13.42 19.88
CA TRP A 736 11.67 -12.45 18.80
C TRP A 736 10.59 -11.37 18.66
N CYS A 737 9.47 -11.53 19.35
CA CYS A 737 8.36 -10.58 19.35
C CYS A 737 7.58 -10.63 20.66
N SER A 738 6.72 -9.66 20.88
CA SER A 738 5.79 -9.64 22.02
C SER A 738 4.73 -10.77 21.91
N PRO A 739 4.33 -11.36 23.06
CA PRO A 739 4.92 -11.21 24.40
C PRO A 739 6.31 -11.87 24.45
N TRP A 740 7.28 -11.17 25.05
CA TRP A 740 8.69 -11.53 25.04
C TRP A 740 9.03 -12.69 25.97
N ASN A 741 8.23 -13.76 25.94
CA ASN A 741 8.34 -14.89 26.84
C ASN A 741 8.40 -16.23 26.09
N LEU A 742 8.84 -17.26 26.79
CA LEU A 742 8.96 -18.63 26.29
C LEU A 742 8.56 -19.61 27.34
N ASP A 743 7.69 -20.58 27.06
CA ASP A 743 7.35 -21.69 27.92
C ASP A 743 8.57 -22.63 28.05
N ILE A 744 9.15 -22.67 29.24
CA ILE A 744 10.31 -23.53 29.56
C ILE A 744 9.95 -24.74 30.42
N THR A 745 8.67 -24.95 30.72
CA THR A 745 8.18 -25.96 31.70
C THR A 745 8.76 -27.35 31.48
N LYS A 746 8.77 -27.81 30.24
CA LYS A 746 9.21 -29.19 29.90
C LYS A 746 10.72 -29.40 29.95
N TYR A 747 11.50 -28.32 30.01
CA TYR A 747 12.96 -28.38 30.01
C TYR A 747 13.55 -28.29 31.41
N LEU A 748 12.74 -28.01 32.44
CA LEU A 748 13.18 -27.85 33.81
C LEU A 748 13.32 -29.20 34.49
N THR A 749 14.36 -29.30 35.36
CA THR A 749 14.58 -30.40 36.30
C THR A 749 14.43 -29.89 37.74
N HIS A 750 14.28 -30.79 38.71
CA HIS A 750 14.25 -30.42 40.11
C HIS A 750 15.60 -29.85 40.56
N GLY A 751 15.59 -28.69 41.25
CA GLY A 751 16.79 -28.05 41.79
C GLY A 751 17.45 -27.13 40.79
N GLU A 752 18.71 -27.38 40.50
CA GLU A 752 19.53 -26.54 39.62
C GLU A 752 19.20 -26.72 38.14
N ASN A 753 18.96 -25.61 37.45
CA ASN A 753 18.76 -25.56 36.01
C ASN A 753 19.74 -24.56 35.39
N LYS A 754 20.36 -24.91 34.28
CA LYS A 754 21.31 -24.09 33.55
C LYS A 754 20.57 -23.33 32.41
N LEU A 755 20.58 -22.02 32.49
CA LEU A 755 20.11 -21.16 31.44
C LEU A 755 21.30 -20.73 30.57
N GLU A 756 21.11 -20.80 29.25
CA GLU A 756 22.00 -20.21 28.28
C GLU A 756 21.14 -19.42 27.26
N ILE A 757 21.38 -18.11 27.13
CA ILE A 757 20.59 -17.22 26.29
C ILE A 757 21.52 -16.53 25.31
N HIS A 758 21.32 -16.75 24.01
CA HIS A 758 22.05 -16.15 22.92
C HIS A 758 21.27 -14.93 22.45
N VAL A 759 21.79 -13.73 22.68
CA VAL A 759 21.14 -12.47 22.34
C VAL A 759 21.87 -11.85 21.16
N ALA A 760 21.20 -11.72 20.03
CA ALA A 760 21.69 -11.01 18.86
C ALA A 760 21.11 -9.60 18.81
N ASN A 761 21.99 -8.61 18.62
CA ASN A 761 21.60 -7.20 18.46
C ASN A 761 21.84 -6.70 17.03
N SER A 762 21.55 -5.42 16.78
CA SER A 762 21.74 -4.77 15.49
C SER A 762 23.22 -4.61 15.13
N LEU A 763 23.54 -4.79 13.85
CA LEU A 763 24.87 -4.50 13.30
C LEU A 763 25.20 -2.98 13.31
N MET A 764 24.19 -2.14 13.49
CA MET A 764 24.32 -0.67 13.48
C MET A 764 25.34 -0.16 14.48
N ASN A 765 25.34 -0.65 15.74
CA ASN A 765 26.16 -0.11 16.80
C ASN A 765 27.66 -0.24 16.48
N ARG A 766 28.07 -1.37 15.92
CA ARG A 766 29.45 -1.57 15.53
C ARG A 766 29.81 -0.73 14.32
N MET A 767 28.94 -0.64 13.32
CA MET A 767 29.17 0.19 12.14
C MET A 767 29.33 1.67 12.51
N ILE A 768 28.52 2.20 13.44
CA ILE A 768 28.62 3.57 13.95
C ILE A 768 29.97 3.81 14.60
N TYR A 769 30.44 2.87 15.46
CA TYR A 769 31.76 2.97 16.08
C TYR A 769 32.89 2.89 15.05
N ASP A 770 32.80 1.97 14.12
CA ASP A 770 33.80 1.78 13.07
C ASP A 770 33.89 3.02 12.14
N ALA A 771 32.81 3.77 11.97
CA ALA A 771 32.82 5.03 11.21
C ALA A 771 33.82 6.07 11.81
N SER A 772 34.04 6.04 13.13
CA SER A 772 35.01 6.90 13.80
C SER A 772 36.45 6.35 13.78
N LEU A 773 36.66 5.14 13.30
CA LEU A 773 37.94 4.45 13.35
C LEU A 773 38.64 4.48 11.98
N PRO A 774 40.00 4.49 11.96
CA PRO A 774 40.78 4.19 10.76
C PRO A 774 40.38 2.80 10.18
N GLU A 775 40.46 2.67 8.86
CA GLU A 775 39.93 1.48 8.15
C GLU A 775 40.56 0.17 8.66
N GLU A 776 41.84 0.16 8.98
CA GLU A 776 42.57 -1.01 9.48
C GLU A 776 42.17 -1.47 10.88
N LYS A 777 41.40 -0.67 11.62
CA LYS A 777 40.88 -0.96 12.96
C LYS A 777 39.40 -1.36 12.93
N ARG A 778 38.75 -1.27 11.78
CA ARG A 778 37.32 -1.57 11.63
C ARG A 778 37.08 -3.07 11.63
N VAL A 779 36.02 -3.48 12.29
CA VAL A 779 35.50 -4.84 12.29
C VAL A 779 34.46 -5.03 11.20
N THR A 780 33.66 -4.00 10.92
CA THR A 780 32.64 -4.03 9.89
C THR A 780 33.10 -3.40 8.58
N TYR A 781 32.46 -3.82 7.49
CA TYR A 781 32.69 -3.29 6.15
C TYR A 781 31.35 -3.11 5.44
N ALA A 782 30.91 -1.88 5.29
CA ALA A 782 29.69 -1.51 4.55
C ALA A 782 30.05 -0.82 3.23
N TYR A 783 29.50 -1.30 2.12
CA TYR A 783 29.72 -0.69 0.81
C TYR A 783 28.40 -0.50 0.04
N PRO A 784 28.04 0.75 -0.24
CA PRO A 784 28.57 1.97 0.37
C PRO A 784 28.26 2.08 1.87
N ALA A 785 28.92 2.99 2.55
CA ALA A 785 28.64 3.28 3.96
C ALA A 785 27.19 3.75 4.14
N ILE A 786 26.56 3.31 5.23
CA ILE A 786 25.14 3.57 5.53
C ILE A 786 24.92 4.22 6.89
N VAL A 787 25.99 4.47 7.62
CA VAL A 787 25.98 5.13 8.94
C VAL A 787 27.10 6.15 9.04
N SER A 788 26.94 7.09 9.96
CA SER A 788 27.92 8.11 10.31
C SER A 788 28.26 8.04 11.81
N GLU A 789 29.42 8.57 12.16
CA GLU A 789 29.75 8.85 13.56
C GLU A 789 28.68 9.78 14.15
N GLY A 790 28.14 9.41 15.32
CA GLY A 790 27.11 10.21 16.00
C GLY A 790 25.67 9.76 15.71
N ASP A 791 25.44 8.84 14.80
CA ASP A 791 24.12 8.24 14.64
C ASP A 791 23.66 7.57 15.95
N PRO A 792 22.36 7.51 16.24
CA PRO A 792 21.84 6.93 17.47
C PRO A 792 22.11 5.44 17.54
N LEU A 793 22.57 4.98 18.71
CA LEU A 793 22.74 3.55 18.98
C LEU A 793 21.39 2.84 19.14
N VAL A 794 21.35 1.60 18.72
CA VAL A 794 20.20 0.71 18.88
C VAL A 794 20.31 -0.01 20.21
N ALA A 795 19.29 0.07 21.07
CA ALA A 795 19.22 -0.60 22.37
C ALA A 795 19.54 -2.09 22.25
N SER A 796 20.31 -2.64 23.16
CA SER A 796 20.89 -3.97 23.02
C SER A 796 21.04 -4.68 24.34
N GLY A 797 20.84 -6.00 24.35
CA GLY A 797 21.06 -6.86 25.50
C GLY A 797 19.85 -6.99 26.43
N LEU A 798 19.96 -7.92 27.37
CA LEU A 798 18.93 -8.17 28.38
C LEU A 798 19.00 -7.10 29.48
N LYS A 799 17.85 -6.54 29.85
CA LYS A 799 17.72 -5.59 30.97
C LYS A 799 17.16 -6.23 32.22
N GLU A 800 16.35 -7.24 32.05
CA GLU A 800 15.74 -8.04 33.11
C GLU A 800 15.35 -9.40 32.56
N VAL A 801 15.41 -10.41 33.37
CA VAL A 801 14.91 -11.78 33.10
C VAL A 801 14.07 -12.25 34.28
N LYS A 802 12.86 -12.73 33.98
CA LYS A 802 11.92 -13.21 35.00
C LYS A 802 11.50 -14.63 34.76
N ILE A 803 11.24 -15.34 35.85
CA ILE A 803 10.44 -16.56 35.85
C ILE A 803 9.01 -16.17 36.16
N VAL A 804 8.07 -16.55 35.33
CA VAL A 804 6.64 -16.32 35.52
C VAL A 804 5.93 -17.64 35.61
N ARG A 805 5.15 -17.85 36.68
CA ARG A 805 4.37 -19.05 36.88
C ARG A 805 2.91 -18.82 36.63
N GLU A 806 2.32 -19.61 35.77
CA GLU A 806 0.92 -19.56 35.40
C GLU A 806 0.22 -20.83 35.84
N SER A 807 -0.82 -20.73 36.66
CA SER A 807 -1.61 -21.89 37.10
C SER A 807 -2.25 -22.59 35.90
N ARG A 808 -2.21 -23.90 35.92
CA ARG A 808 -2.95 -24.74 34.96
C ARG A 808 -4.42 -24.97 35.36
N ASP A 809 -4.81 -24.52 36.56
CA ASP A 809 -6.16 -24.71 37.11
C ASP A 809 -7.10 -23.56 36.66
#